data_6dbd0d8099000f9c8a67e1d51478c76c
#
_entry.id   6dbd0d8099000f9c8a67e1d51478c76c
#
_cell.length_a   1.000
_cell.length_b   1.000
_cell.length_c   1.000
_cell.angle_alpha   90.00
_cell.angle_beta   90.00
_cell.angle_gamma   90.00
#
_symmetry.space_group_name_H-M   'P 1'
#
loop_
_entity.id
_entity.type
_entity.pdbx_description
1 polymer ?
#
loop_
_entity_poly.entity_id
_entity_poly.type
_entity_poly.pdbx_seq_one_letter_code
_entity_poly.pdbx_strand_id
1 'polypeptide(L)'
;MEGSFVVSRKYENKLDIKTRKERGIYYTPYVVVKYILDNTIGKHDIVQNPYPKILDMSCGCGNFLIQAYTMLYKKFYDNIDKLNQRYGQDFICKEDIGLHIIKNCIFGVDTDNDALMILENELKKILKKELRETYKHKPLIRDDDLDEILDEEYLDKLNIFCGDSLKNDLSEVFGVDKFDYIIGNPPYVGQKYLDNNYKKFLYKEFEEVYKNKGDLYFCFYKKILDLLRQGGKSGIITPRYFMQSPSGKYLRSYLVNNSQIEKIIDFLGANLFKGLGVASCIVIFGHKIETDNKNNCLELYKIKNENINIKKIANLEDYINKENFKKINLEIDSLGDTWLMVEQAEFEFYNKIQNKCEYFLEEICESFQGIITGCDKAFVVDKNDKNLQKINGKFLKNWIKNKDIGKYIINNSQSMLIYSNDIKNEEEEEFLVETFLKPYKQKLQNRRECRRNYRKWYELQWGREKYLFEQKKIMYPYKSRSNKFAIDIDNTYGSADIYSFYIKDEYKNEFSYEYLVGLLNSKTYDKYFKIIGKEMGKKVFDYYPNKIMKLKIFKDENYDEIEALSKEVVSLSRQKIMVSNELNTYINECNGKTVEKLTISTVQGEFKNNFLEINGYENVAKIQDKKISLLKEKNYLEKKIDFIENKIDERIKKSLNL
;
A
#
# COMPACT_ATOMS: atom_id res chain seq x y z
N MET A 1 7.90 -18.79 -26.50
CA MET A 1 7.36 -17.61 -25.80
C MET A 1 7.61 -17.62 -24.29
N GLU A 2 7.37 -18.71 -23.57
CA GLU A 2 7.71 -18.77 -22.12
C GLU A 2 9.23 -18.80 -21.83
N GLY A 3 10.06 -19.13 -22.83
CA GLY A 3 11.51 -19.28 -22.67
C GLY A 3 12.24 -17.99 -22.27
N SER A 4 11.95 -16.86 -22.91
CA SER A 4 12.59 -15.55 -22.61
C SER A 4 12.28 -15.07 -21.20
N PHE A 5 11.05 -15.26 -20.74
CA PHE A 5 10.64 -14.97 -19.35
C PHE A 5 11.35 -15.87 -18.33
N VAL A 6 11.75 -17.07 -18.71
CA VAL A 6 12.54 -17.97 -17.86
C VAL A 6 13.96 -17.44 -17.71
N VAL A 7 14.57 -16.92 -18.79
CA VAL A 7 15.95 -16.37 -18.78
C VAL A 7 16.01 -15.11 -17.92
N SER A 8 15.13 -14.15 -18.15
CA SER A 8 15.02 -12.92 -17.34
C SER A 8 14.84 -13.24 -15.85
N ARG A 9 13.98 -14.19 -15.52
CA ARG A 9 13.75 -14.63 -14.15
C ARG A 9 14.96 -15.32 -13.53
N LYS A 10 15.73 -16.08 -14.33
CA LYS A 10 16.99 -16.69 -13.86
C LYS A 10 18.03 -15.61 -13.54
N TYR A 11 18.12 -14.58 -14.39
CA TYR A 11 19.00 -13.45 -14.15
C TYR A 11 18.64 -12.70 -12.88
N GLU A 12 17.36 -12.31 -12.70
CA GLU A 12 16.88 -11.64 -11.50
C GLU A 12 17.17 -12.44 -10.23
N ASN A 13 16.97 -13.77 -10.25
CA ASN A 13 17.20 -14.64 -9.09
C ASN A 13 18.71 -14.78 -8.72
N LYS A 14 19.66 -14.44 -9.61
CA LYS A 14 21.10 -14.38 -9.29
C LYS A 14 21.45 -13.13 -8.49
N LEU A 15 20.67 -12.05 -8.63
CA LEU A 15 20.87 -10.82 -7.87
C LEU A 15 20.37 -11.00 -6.43
N ASP A 16 21.16 -10.53 -5.47
CA ASP A 16 20.71 -10.54 -4.05
C ASP A 16 19.56 -9.55 -3.81
N ILE A 17 18.79 -9.80 -2.76
CA ILE A 17 17.58 -9.01 -2.43
C ILE A 17 17.90 -7.53 -2.18
N LYS A 18 19.10 -7.22 -1.67
CA LYS A 18 19.51 -5.85 -1.37
C LYS A 18 19.76 -5.09 -2.67
N THR A 19 20.56 -5.65 -3.57
CA THR A 19 20.86 -5.10 -4.91
C THR A 19 19.57 -4.88 -5.71
N ARG A 20 18.65 -5.86 -5.71
CA ARG A 20 17.35 -5.72 -6.38
C ARG A 20 16.53 -4.54 -5.84
N LYS A 21 16.51 -4.34 -4.51
CA LYS A 21 15.81 -3.21 -3.89
C LYS A 21 16.49 -1.88 -4.14
N GLU A 22 17.81 -1.84 -4.16
CA GLU A 22 18.59 -0.62 -4.40
C GLU A 22 18.49 -0.15 -5.85
N ARG A 23 18.45 -1.09 -6.80
CA ARG A 23 18.33 -0.79 -8.23
C ARG A 23 16.88 -0.79 -8.75
N GLY A 24 15.91 -1.23 -7.95
CA GLY A 24 14.51 -1.29 -8.36
C GLY A 24 14.20 -2.35 -9.43
N ILE A 25 14.96 -3.44 -9.48
CA ILE A 25 14.86 -4.50 -10.51
C ILE A 25 13.79 -5.51 -10.14
N TYR A 26 12.74 -5.64 -10.97
CA TYR A 26 11.62 -6.54 -10.72
C TYR A 26 11.06 -7.14 -12.00
N TYR A 27 10.97 -8.47 -12.02
CA TYR A 27 10.40 -9.21 -13.14
C TYR A 27 8.90 -8.99 -13.27
N THR A 28 8.47 -8.47 -14.42
CA THR A 28 7.04 -8.28 -14.73
C THR A 28 6.42 -9.57 -15.25
N PRO A 29 5.33 -10.08 -14.64
CA PRO A 29 4.66 -11.29 -15.11
C PRO A 29 4.15 -11.18 -16.56
N TYR A 30 4.25 -12.26 -17.33
CA TYR A 30 3.84 -12.31 -18.73
C TYR A 30 2.44 -11.76 -18.99
N VAL A 31 1.46 -12.13 -18.17
CA VAL A 31 0.07 -11.69 -18.33
C VAL A 31 -0.11 -10.18 -18.14
N VAL A 32 0.76 -9.54 -17.35
CA VAL A 32 0.80 -8.08 -17.16
C VAL A 32 1.40 -7.42 -18.39
N VAL A 33 2.54 -7.92 -18.88
CA VAL A 33 3.18 -7.45 -20.12
C VAL A 33 2.20 -7.54 -21.27
N LYS A 34 1.60 -8.72 -21.47
CA LYS A 34 0.60 -8.94 -22.53
C LYS A 34 -0.57 -7.96 -22.44
N TYR A 35 -1.12 -7.74 -21.24
CA TYR A 35 -2.21 -6.80 -21.04
C TYR A 35 -1.84 -5.37 -21.46
N ILE A 36 -0.67 -4.91 -21.07
CA ILE A 36 -0.15 -3.58 -21.43
C ILE A 36 0.00 -3.48 -22.96
N LEU A 37 0.58 -4.48 -23.60
CA LEU A 37 0.77 -4.48 -25.05
C LEU A 37 -0.56 -4.54 -25.80
N ASP A 38 -1.52 -5.37 -25.36
CA ASP A 38 -2.85 -5.45 -25.99
C ASP A 38 -3.61 -4.11 -25.93
N ASN A 39 -3.40 -3.33 -24.85
CA ASN A 39 -4.04 -2.02 -24.67
C ASN A 39 -3.27 -0.83 -25.28
N THR A 40 -2.06 -1.06 -25.78
CA THR A 40 -1.22 -0.07 -26.49
C THR A 40 -1.00 -0.48 -27.94
N ILE A 41 0.06 -1.22 -28.22
CA ILE A 41 0.52 -1.66 -29.55
C ILE A 41 -0.52 -2.58 -30.23
N GLY A 42 -1.29 -3.35 -29.42
CA GLY A 42 -2.31 -4.27 -29.93
C GLY A 42 -3.35 -3.60 -30.84
N LYS A 43 -3.63 -2.32 -30.61
CA LYS A 43 -4.57 -1.51 -31.41
C LYS A 43 -3.93 -0.81 -32.61
N HIS A 44 -2.62 -0.94 -32.79
CA HIS A 44 -1.90 -0.30 -33.90
C HIS A 44 -2.29 -0.91 -35.25
N ASP A 45 -2.60 -0.06 -36.22
CA ASP A 45 -2.81 -0.46 -37.62
C ASP A 45 -1.48 -0.44 -38.35
N ILE A 46 -0.91 -1.63 -38.55
CA ILE A 46 0.39 -1.81 -39.19
C ILE A 46 0.34 -1.48 -40.70
N VAL A 47 -0.84 -1.54 -41.32
CA VAL A 47 -0.99 -1.20 -42.74
C VAL A 47 -1.01 0.31 -42.94
N GLN A 48 -1.48 1.08 -41.95
CA GLN A 48 -1.42 2.54 -41.99
C GLN A 48 -0.04 3.08 -41.65
N ASN A 49 0.61 2.53 -40.65
CA ASN A 49 1.96 2.90 -40.27
C ASN A 49 2.82 1.65 -40.04
N PRO A 50 3.67 1.25 -40.97
CA PRO A 50 4.54 0.09 -40.84
C PRO A 50 5.83 0.38 -40.05
N TYR A 51 6.01 1.58 -39.50
CA TYR A 51 7.19 2.02 -38.75
C TYR A 51 6.87 2.50 -37.33
N PRO A 52 6.02 1.78 -36.54
CA PRO A 52 5.70 2.24 -35.18
C PRO A 52 6.99 2.28 -34.32
N LYS A 53 7.23 3.41 -33.65
CA LYS A 53 8.36 3.59 -32.74
C LYS A 53 7.94 3.22 -31.33
N ILE A 54 8.52 2.13 -30.77
CA ILE A 54 8.16 1.56 -29.48
C ILE A 54 9.39 1.61 -28.56
N LEU A 55 9.31 2.33 -27.47
CA LEU A 55 10.41 2.51 -26.50
C LEU A 55 10.08 1.82 -25.17
N ASP A 56 11.07 1.11 -24.60
CA ASP A 56 11.13 0.75 -23.19
C ASP A 56 12.36 1.43 -22.55
N MET A 57 12.11 2.37 -21.64
CA MET A 57 13.17 3.19 -21.01
C MET A 57 13.88 2.50 -19.83
N SER A 58 13.51 1.27 -19.51
CA SER A 58 14.08 0.44 -18.42
C SER A 58 13.91 -1.04 -18.77
N CYS A 59 14.39 -1.40 -19.96
CA CYS A 59 14.00 -2.64 -20.62
C CYS A 59 14.56 -3.93 -19.96
N GLY A 60 15.62 -3.82 -19.15
CA GLY A 60 16.26 -4.97 -18.53
C GLY A 60 16.57 -6.06 -19.54
N CYS A 61 16.22 -7.30 -19.25
CA CYS A 61 16.38 -8.42 -20.17
C CYS A 61 15.32 -8.47 -21.29
N GLY A 62 14.54 -7.39 -21.52
CA GLY A 62 13.68 -7.21 -22.68
C GLY A 62 12.30 -7.85 -22.64
N ASN A 63 11.72 -8.13 -21.48
CA ASN A 63 10.41 -8.78 -21.40
C ASN A 63 9.32 -8.08 -22.21
N PHE A 64 9.26 -6.75 -22.18
CA PHE A 64 8.31 -5.97 -22.95
C PHE A 64 8.68 -5.95 -24.44
N LEU A 65 9.95 -5.69 -24.77
CA LEU A 65 10.41 -5.55 -26.16
C LEU A 65 10.30 -6.86 -26.95
N ILE A 66 10.64 -8.00 -26.34
CA ILE A 66 10.52 -9.32 -26.97
C ILE A 66 9.05 -9.65 -27.27
N GLN A 67 8.14 -9.31 -26.35
CA GLN A 67 6.70 -9.52 -26.60
C GLN A 67 6.13 -8.54 -27.62
N ALA A 68 6.59 -7.27 -27.60
CA ALA A 68 6.25 -6.29 -28.64
C ALA A 68 6.71 -6.74 -30.02
N TYR A 69 7.97 -7.22 -30.12
CA TYR A 69 8.50 -7.85 -31.34
C TYR A 69 7.59 -8.99 -31.83
N THR A 70 7.25 -9.92 -30.94
CA THR A 70 6.40 -11.07 -31.30
C THR A 70 5.00 -10.62 -31.79
N MET A 71 4.42 -9.62 -31.15
CA MET A 71 3.14 -9.05 -31.54
C MET A 71 3.20 -8.37 -32.91
N LEU A 72 4.25 -7.56 -33.14
CA LEU A 72 4.46 -6.90 -34.42
C LEU A 72 4.73 -7.91 -35.53
N TYR A 73 5.59 -8.90 -35.30
CA TYR A 73 5.89 -9.95 -36.28
C TYR A 73 4.60 -10.60 -36.79
N LYS A 74 3.72 -10.98 -35.88
CA LYS A 74 2.42 -11.53 -36.25
C LYS A 74 1.58 -10.54 -37.07
N LYS A 75 1.51 -9.25 -36.68
CA LYS A 75 0.76 -8.24 -37.41
C LYS A 75 1.31 -8.03 -38.83
N PHE A 76 2.62 -7.98 -39.01
CA PHE A 76 3.27 -7.90 -40.30
C PHE A 76 2.98 -9.14 -41.14
N TYR A 77 3.20 -10.33 -40.57
CA TYR A 77 2.94 -11.59 -41.26
C TYR A 77 1.52 -11.74 -41.74
N ASP A 78 0.53 -11.40 -40.90
CA ASP A 78 -0.89 -11.49 -41.23
C ASP A 78 -1.35 -10.43 -42.27
N ASN A 79 -0.55 -9.40 -42.56
CA ASN A 79 -0.90 -8.29 -43.43
C ASN A 79 0.12 -8.04 -44.57
N ILE A 80 1.00 -8.98 -44.88
CA ILE A 80 2.05 -8.83 -45.93
C ILE A 80 1.43 -8.35 -47.25
N ASP A 81 0.38 -9.02 -47.71
CA ASP A 81 -0.25 -8.71 -49.02
C ASP A 81 -0.81 -7.29 -49.04
N LYS A 82 -1.45 -6.83 -47.96
CA LYS A 82 -1.99 -5.47 -47.85
C LYS A 82 -0.87 -4.43 -47.79
N LEU A 83 0.23 -4.74 -47.12
CA LEU A 83 1.40 -3.87 -47.04
C LEU A 83 2.03 -3.70 -48.41
N ASN A 84 2.26 -4.82 -49.12
CA ASN A 84 2.84 -4.80 -50.46
C ASN A 84 1.91 -4.13 -51.49
N GLN A 85 0.60 -4.30 -51.40
CA GLN A 85 -0.37 -3.57 -52.19
C GLN A 85 -0.32 -2.04 -51.98
N ARG A 86 -0.11 -1.62 -50.71
CA ARG A 86 -0.14 -0.20 -50.32
C ARG A 86 1.18 0.53 -50.61
N TYR A 87 2.30 -0.12 -50.28
CA TYR A 87 3.63 0.54 -50.29
C TYR A 87 4.54 0.13 -51.46
N GLY A 88 4.10 -0.82 -52.29
CA GLY A 88 4.83 -1.32 -53.44
C GLY A 88 5.07 -2.81 -53.35
N GLN A 89 5.24 -3.44 -54.54
CA GLN A 89 5.25 -4.89 -54.71
C GLN A 89 6.48 -5.42 -53.99
N ASP A 90 7.16 -5.53 -53.32
CA ASP A 90 8.31 -6.01 -52.55
C ASP A 90 8.64 -5.09 -51.37
N PHE A 91 7.62 -4.37 -50.81
CA PHE A 91 7.85 -3.55 -49.65
C PHE A 91 8.39 -4.37 -48.43
N ILE A 92 7.82 -5.56 -48.23
CA ILE A 92 8.25 -6.46 -47.16
C ILE A 92 8.01 -7.92 -47.55
N CYS A 93 8.99 -8.79 -47.35
CA CYS A 93 8.81 -10.24 -47.44
C CYS A 93 8.91 -10.89 -46.06
N LYS A 94 8.61 -12.19 -45.96
CA LYS A 94 8.59 -12.89 -44.67
C LYS A 94 9.95 -12.88 -43.98
N GLU A 95 10.99 -12.96 -44.77
CA GLU A 95 12.40 -12.98 -44.35
C GLU A 95 12.81 -11.66 -43.69
N ASP A 96 12.25 -10.55 -44.15
CA ASP A 96 12.63 -9.20 -43.73
C ASP A 96 11.84 -8.70 -42.50
N ILE A 97 10.74 -9.34 -42.16
CA ILE A 97 9.87 -8.86 -41.04
C ILE A 97 10.67 -8.67 -39.76
N GLY A 98 11.41 -9.68 -39.33
CA GLY A 98 12.16 -9.62 -38.07
C GLY A 98 13.17 -8.49 -38.06
N LEU A 99 13.91 -8.35 -39.17
CA LEU A 99 14.93 -7.29 -39.33
C LEU A 99 14.25 -5.90 -39.36
N HIS A 100 13.17 -5.76 -40.11
CA HIS A 100 12.38 -4.52 -40.17
C HIS A 100 11.94 -4.05 -38.77
N ILE A 101 11.45 -4.96 -37.94
CA ILE A 101 11.00 -4.64 -36.58
C ILE A 101 12.19 -4.18 -35.72
N ILE A 102 13.30 -4.90 -35.74
CA ILE A 102 14.46 -4.60 -34.91
C ILE A 102 15.10 -3.26 -35.30
N LYS A 103 15.25 -3.00 -36.59
CA LYS A 103 15.85 -1.76 -37.09
C LYS A 103 14.96 -0.54 -36.94
N ASN A 104 13.64 -0.71 -37.04
CA ASN A 104 12.77 0.43 -37.24
C ASN A 104 11.75 0.63 -36.12
N CYS A 105 11.41 -0.42 -35.34
CA CYS A 105 10.21 -0.38 -34.52
C CYS A 105 10.48 -0.45 -33.01
N ILE A 106 11.49 -1.22 -32.55
CA ILE A 106 11.74 -1.43 -31.12
C ILE A 106 13.01 -0.72 -30.64
N PHE A 107 12.93 -0.07 -29.47
CA PHE A 107 13.99 0.73 -28.86
C PHE A 107 14.06 0.42 -27.38
N GLY A 108 15.26 0.20 -26.84
CA GLY A 108 15.46 -0.18 -25.45
C GLY A 108 16.58 0.58 -24.76
N VAL A 109 16.37 0.96 -23.53
CA VAL A 109 17.38 1.58 -22.67
C VAL A 109 17.42 0.87 -21.33
N ASP A 110 18.60 0.58 -20.83
CA ASP A 110 18.82 0.15 -19.45
C ASP A 110 20.22 0.56 -18.97
N THR A 111 20.39 0.69 -17.67
CA THR A 111 21.70 0.96 -17.06
C THR A 111 22.52 -0.32 -16.84
N ASP A 112 21.92 -1.49 -16.97
CA ASP A 112 22.51 -2.81 -16.71
C ASP A 112 22.93 -3.47 -18.03
N ASN A 113 24.21 -3.36 -18.36
CA ASN A 113 24.76 -3.92 -19.58
C ASN A 113 24.59 -5.44 -19.67
N ASP A 114 24.69 -6.17 -18.55
CA ASP A 114 24.50 -7.63 -18.55
C ASP A 114 23.06 -8.02 -18.91
N ALA A 115 22.09 -7.22 -18.46
CA ALA A 115 20.70 -7.40 -18.84
C ALA A 115 20.47 -7.13 -20.34
N LEU A 116 21.10 -6.10 -20.88
CA LEU A 116 21.04 -5.78 -22.32
C LEU A 116 21.65 -6.88 -23.19
N MET A 117 22.80 -7.43 -22.80
CA MET A 117 23.42 -8.57 -23.49
C MET A 117 22.48 -9.80 -23.54
N ILE A 118 21.68 -10.00 -22.47
CA ILE A 118 20.67 -11.06 -22.46
C ILE A 118 19.56 -10.76 -23.47
N LEU A 119 19.07 -9.52 -23.51
CA LEU A 119 18.05 -9.08 -24.48
C LEU A 119 18.53 -9.29 -25.93
N GLU A 120 19.72 -8.83 -26.25
CA GLU A 120 20.33 -8.99 -27.57
C GLU A 120 20.43 -10.46 -27.98
N ASN A 121 20.93 -11.31 -27.08
CA ASN A 121 21.02 -12.75 -27.34
C ASN A 121 19.65 -13.42 -27.54
N GLU A 122 18.62 -13.00 -26.79
CA GLU A 122 17.28 -13.56 -26.98
C GLU A 122 16.62 -13.10 -28.28
N LEU A 123 16.79 -11.83 -28.68
CA LEU A 123 16.35 -11.34 -30.00
C LEU A 123 17.04 -12.06 -31.14
N LYS A 124 18.39 -12.26 -31.06
CA LYS A 124 19.17 -13.03 -32.04
C LYS A 124 18.64 -14.46 -32.18
N LYS A 125 18.35 -15.15 -31.06
CA LYS A 125 17.79 -16.52 -31.09
C LYS A 125 16.42 -16.56 -31.78
N ILE A 126 15.56 -15.56 -31.53
CA ILE A 126 14.23 -15.48 -32.15
C ILE A 126 14.39 -15.29 -33.67
N LEU A 127 15.19 -14.34 -34.09
CA LEU A 127 15.48 -14.09 -35.50
C LEU A 127 16.03 -15.34 -36.19
N LYS A 128 17.05 -15.99 -35.61
CA LYS A 128 17.62 -17.21 -36.15
C LYS A 128 16.57 -18.32 -36.34
N LYS A 129 15.66 -18.44 -35.36
CA LYS A 129 14.56 -19.42 -35.47
C LYS A 129 13.61 -19.08 -36.59
N GLU A 130 13.21 -17.82 -36.73
CA GLU A 130 12.30 -17.38 -37.79
C GLU A 130 12.87 -17.55 -39.16
N LEU A 131 14.14 -17.17 -39.36
CA LEU A 131 14.85 -17.37 -40.62
C LEU A 131 14.96 -18.86 -40.96
N ARG A 132 15.28 -19.72 -40.01
CA ARG A 132 15.32 -21.19 -40.24
C ARG A 132 13.95 -21.72 -40.66
N GLU A 133 12.87 -21.27 -40.05
CA GLU A 133 11.51 -21.70 -40.41
C GLU A 133 11.15 -21.24 -41.84
N THR A 134 11.57 -20.06 -42.24
CA THR A 134 11.31 -19.50 -43.56
C THR A 134 12.16 -20.19 -44.67
N TYR A 135 13.41 -20.47 -44.38
CA TYR A 135 14.35 -21.11 -45.33
C TYR A 135 14.31 -22.64 -45.30
N LYS A 136 13.41 -23.27 -44.55
CA LYS A 136 13.31 -24.75 -44.40
C LYS A 136 13.26 -25.52 -45.73
N HIS A 137 12.86 -24.86 -46.79
CA HIS A 137 12.74 -25.43 -48.14
C HIS A 137 13.83 -25.01 -49.12
N LYS A 138 14.85 -24.23 -48.65
CA LYS A 138 16.01 -23.83 -49.47
C LYS A 138 17.27 -24.54 -48.94
N PRO A 139 17.77 -25.61 -49.63
CA PRO A 139 18.80 -26.49 -49.05
C PRO A 139 20.23 -25.92 -49.07
N LEU A 140 20.42 -24.62 -49.35
CA LEU A 140 21.71 -24.00 -49.58
C LEU A 140 22.27 -23.16 -48.42
N ILE A 141 21.53 -22.93 -47.32
CA ILE A 141 21.98 -22.11 -46.19
C ILE A 141 22.26 -23.01 -44.99
N ARG A 142 23.53 -23.13 -44.61
CA ARG A 142 23.95 -23.87 -43.40
C ARG A 142 23.72 -23.01 -42.14
N ASP A 143 23.67 -23.63 -40.98
CA ASP A 143 23.52 -22.96 -39.68
C ASP A 143 24.63 -21.94 -39.38
N ASP A 144 25.86 -22.27 -39.81
CA ASP A 144 27.05 -21.40 -39.69
C ASP A 144 26.92 -20.15 -40.56
N ASP A 145 26.37 -20.28 -41.77
CA ASP A 145 26.13 -19.14 -42.70
C ASP A 145 25.06 -18.18 -42.11
N LEU A 146 24.06 -18.71 -41.39
CA LEU A 146 23.06 -17.89 -40.68
C LEU A 146 23.65 -17.16 -39.48
N ASP A 147 24.61 -17.75 -38.77
CA ASP A 147 25.29 -17.10 -37.67
C ASP A 147 26.16 -15.94 -38.16
N GLU A 148 26.90 -16.13 -39.29
CA GLU A 148 27.74 -15.11 -39.91
C GLU A 148 26.88 -13.92 -40.42
N ILE A 149 25.78 -14.19 -41.11
CA ILE A 149 24.83 -13.16 -41.57
C ILE A 149 24.23 -12.40 -40.39
N LEU A 150 23.88 -13.07 -39.29
CA LEU A 150 23.30 -12.45 -38.12
C LEU A 150 24.32 -11.66 -37.29
N ASP A 151 25.59 -12.06 -37.27
CA ASP A 151 26.63 -11.34 -36.53
C ASP A 151 27.12 -10.09 -37.27
N GLU A 152 27.28 -10.13 -38.61
CA GLU A 152 27.75 -8.98 -39.38
C GLU A 152 26.65 -7.95 -39.71
N GLU A 153 25.43 -8.39 -39.97
CA GLU A 153 24.38 -7.49 -40.50
C GLU A 153 23.38 -7.00 -39.45
N TYR A 154 23.25 -7.66 -38.29
CA TYR A 154 22.15 -7.50 -37.38
C TYR A 154 22.49 -6.90 -36.01
N LEU A 155 23.66 -7.21 -35.44
CA LEU A 155 24.02 -6.77 -34.09
C LEU A 155 24.30 -5.25 -34.00
N ASP A 156 24.95 -4.70 -35.04
CA ASP A 156 25.26 -3.26 -35.11
C ASP A 156 24.03 -2.37 -35.34
N LYS A 157 22.85 -2.98 -35.51
CA LYS A 157 21.61 -2.28 -35.88
C LYS A 157 20.48 -2.36 -34.83
N LEU A 158 20.77 -2.93 -33.67
CA LEU A 158 19.81 -2.95 -32.55
C LEU A 158 19.69 -1.56 -31.95
N ASN A 159 18.46 -1.06 -31.80
CA ASN A 159 18.22 0.19 -31.11
C ASN A 159 18.21 -0.02 -29.58
N ILE A 160 19.33 -0.50 -29.04
CA ILE A 160 19.52 -0.77 -27.61
C ILE A 160 20.67 0.10 -27.10
N PHE A 161 20.43 0.81 -26.02
CA PHE A 161 21.39 1.75 -25.45
C PHE A 161 21.62 1.47 -23.96
N CYS A 162 22.89 1.33 -23.57
CA CYS A 162 23.31 1.23 -22.20
C CYS A 162 23.47 2.63 -21.59
N GLY A 163 22.51 3.08 -20.79
CA GLY A 163 22.55 4.42 -20.22
C GLY A 163 21.37 4.74 -19.30
N ASP A 164 21.41 5.94 -18.74
CA ASP A 164 20.37 6.44 -17.85
C ASP A 164 19.31 7.22 -18.66
N SER A 165 18.12 6.67 -18.80
CA SER A 165 17.03 7.25 -19.58
C SER A 165 16.59 8.62 -19.11
N LEU A 166 16.80 8.98 -17.85
CA LEU A 166 16.46 10.30 -17.32
C LEU A 166 17.52 11.36 -17.64
N LYS A 167 18.80 10.93 -17.78
CA LYS A 167 19.91 11.83 -18.08
C LYS A 167 20.18 12.02 -19.55
N ASN A 168 20.04 10.95 -20.33
CA ASN A 168 20.37 10.96 -21.74
C ASN A 168 19.22 11.58 -22.58
N ASP A 169 19.59 12.28 -23.62
CA ASP A 169 18.64 12.66 -24.67
C ASP A 169 18.40 11.46 -25.60
N LEU A 170 17.29 10.79 -25.38
CA LEU A 170 16.96 9.58 -26.14
C LEU A 170 16.55 9.88 -27.58
N SER A 171 16.17 11.11 -27.89
CA SER A 171 15.91 11.52 -29.27
C SER A 171 17.20 11.60 -30.07
N GLU A 172 18.26 12.16 -29.48
CA GLU A 172 19.59 12.18 -30.08
C GLU A 172 20.19 10.77 -30.18
N VAL A 173 20.10 9.96 -29.07
CA VAL A 173 20.65 8.61 -29.02
C VAL A 173 20.10 7.72 -30.15
N PHE A 174 18.83 7.79 -30.42
CA PHE A 174 18.16 6.91 -31.39
C PHE A 174 17.88 7.59 -32.77
N GLY A 175 18.12 8.89 -32.89
CA GLY A 175 17.71 9.64 -34.07
C GLY A 175 16.21 9.64 -34.29
N VAL A 176 15.41 9.57 -33.19
CA VAL A 176 13.95 9.49 -33.23
C VAL A 176 13.39 10.62 -32.36
N ASP A 177 12.71 11.58 -32.96
CA ASP A 177 12.20 12.75 -32.26
C ASP A 177 11.12 12.37 -31.24
N LYS A 178 10.16 11.54 -31.63
CA LYS A 178 9.05 11.07 -30.76
C LYS A 178 8.70 9.62 -31.02
N PHE A 179 8.19 8.97 -29.97
CA PHE A 179 7.79 7.56 -30.01
C PHE A 179 6.26 7.42 -30.07
N ASP A 180 5.78 6.41 -30.81
CA ASP A 180 4.35 6.07 -30.90
C ASP A 180 3.85 5.42 -29.62
N TYR A 181 4.69 4.56 -29.05
CA TYR A 181 4.38 3.80 -27.84
C TYR A 181 5.56 3.80 -26.90
N ILE A 182 5.29 4.06 -25.61
CA ILE A 182 6.29 3.89 -24.55
C ILE A 182 5.72 2.94 -23.52
N ILE A 183 6.41 1.83 -23.30
CA ILE A 183 5.95 0.72 -22.45
C ILE A 183 7.03 0.37 -21.44
N GLY A 184 6.68 -0.29 -20.34
CA GLY A 184 7.71 -0.80 -19.45
C GLY A 184 7.30 -0.87 -17.98
N ASN A 185 8.33 -1.12 -17.16
CA ASN A 185 8.25 -1.17 -15.70
C ASN A 185 9.37 -0.28 -15.11
N PRO A 186 9.14 1.02 -14.92
CA PRO A 186 10.13 1.94 -14.36
C PRO A 186 10.70 1.46 -13.02
N PRO A 187 11.97 1.79 -12.69
CA PRO A 187 12.60 1.35 -11.44
C PRO A 187 11.97 1.98 -10.20
N TYR A 188 11.69 1.18 -9.16
CA TYR A 188 11.09 1.60 -7.89
C TYR A 188 12.17 1.91 -6.86
N VAL A 189 12.76 3.11 -6.94
CA VAL A 189 13.90 3.52 -6.10
C VAL A 189 13.54 4.76 -5.30
N GLY A 190 13.34 4.57 -4.00
CA GLY A 190 13.10 5.70 -3.08
C GLY A 190 14.37 6.53 -2.83
N GLN A 191 14.19 7.81 -2.49
CA GLN A 191 15.28 8.79 -2.31
C GLN A 191 16.45 8.34 -1.42
N LYS A 192 16.20 7.50 -0.43
CA LYS A 192 17.24 7.03 0.50
C LYS A 192 18.34 6.20 -0.16
N TYR A 193 18.07 5.66 -1.35
CA TYR A 193 19.01 4.83 -2.12
C TYR A 193 19.73 5.60 -3.24
N LEU A 194 19.30 6.84 -3.51
CA LEU A 194 19.91 7.70 -4.52
C LEU A 194 21.05 8.52 -3.90
N ASP A 195 22.15 8.72 -4.66
CA ASP A 195 23.21 9.63 -4.26
C ASP A 195 22.77 11.10 -4.31
N ASN A 196 23.52 11.98 -3.64
CA ASN A 196 23.13 13.37 -3.49
C ASN A 196 23.24 14.18 -4.80
N ASN A 197 24.16 13.85 -5.70
CA ASN A 197 24.29 14.55 -6.97
C ASN A 197 23.15 14.18 -7.91
N TYR A 198 22.78 12.89 -7.92
CA TYR A 198 21.62 12.43 -8.68
C TYR A 198 20.30 13.06 -8.18
N LYS A 199 20.13 13.19 -6.87
CA LYS A 199 18.98 13.92 -6.31
C LYS A 199 18.93 15.37 -6.77
N LYS A 200 20.07 16.08 -6.76
CA LYS A 200 20.13 17.48 -7.23
C LYS A 200 19.76 17.59 -8.70
N PHE A 201 20.23 16.64 -9.53
CA PHE A 201 19.84 16.54 -10.93
C PHE A 201 18.33 16.36 -11.07
N LEU A 202 17.74 15.36 -10.38
CA LEU A 202 16.29 15.11 -10.44
C LEU A 202 15.46 16.31 -9.96
N TYR A 203 15.88 16.99 -8.91
CA TYR A 203 15.21 18.21 -8.42
C TYR A 203 15.24 19.34 -9.42
N LYS A 204 16.31 19.45 -10.22
CA LYS A 204 16.45 20.50 -11.24
C LYS A 204 15.66 20.17 -12.50
N GLU A 205 15.86 18.99 -13.06
CA GLU A 205 15.32 18.64 -14.39
C GLU A 205 13.85 18.12 -14.33
N PHE A 206 13.41 17.63 -13.17
CA PHE A 206 12.06 17.06 -12.97
C PHE A 206 11.30 17.74 -11.85
N GLU A 207 11.53 19.05 -11.62
CA GLU A 207 10.92 19.78 -10.50
C GLU A 207 9.40 19.76 -10.51
N GLU A 208 8.77 19.62 -11.66
CA GLU A 208 7.30 19.56 -11.81
C GLU A 208 6.69 18.31 -11.16
N VAL A 209 7.43 17.21 -11.08
CA VAL A 209 6.95 15.91 -10.56
C VAL A 209 7.75 15.41 -9.35
N TYR A 210 9.01 15.81 -9.22
CA TYR A 210 9.95 15.29 -8.22
C TYR A 210 10.24 16.33 -7.14
N LYS A 211 9.36 16.39 -6.12
CA LYS A 211 9.49 17.26 -4.94
C LYS A 211 9.32 16.44 -3.65
N ASN A 212 9.78 16.98 -2.54
CA ASN A 212 9.67 16.39 -1.20
C ASN A 212 10.33 15.00 -1.14
N LYS A 213 9.58 13.94 -0.87
CA LYS A 213 10.06 12.56 -0.83
C LYS A 213 9.58 11.78 -2.07
N GLY A 214 9.69 12.39 -3.26
CA GLY A 214 9.33 11.75 -4.52
C GLY A 214 10.12 10.45 -4.77
N ASP A 215 9.56 9.54 -5.50
CA ASP A 215 10.21 8.32 -5.95
C ASP A 215 10.73 8.49 -7.38
N LEU A 216 11.76 7.74 -7.75
CA LEU A 216 12.40 7.84 -9.06
C LEU A 216 11.40 7.66 -10.22
N TYR A 217 10.45 6.72 -10.10
CA TYR A 217 9.47 6.47 -11.17
C TYR A 217 8.56 7.68 -11.47
N PHE A 218 8.46 8.69 -10.58
CA PHE A 218 7.72 9.94 -10.88
C PHE A 218 8.34 10.67 -12.07
N CYS A 219 9.67 10.68 -12.16
CA CYS A 219 10.39 11.30 -13.28
C CYS A 219 10.12 10.60 -14.61
N PHE A 220 9.91 9.29 -14.57
CA PHE A 220 9.59 8.52 -15.78
C PHE A 220 8.25 8.92 -16.39
N TYR A 221 7.23 9.26 -15.59
CA TYR A 221 5.96 9.77 -16.15
C TYR A 221 6.16 11.05 -16.96
N LYS A 222 6.95 11.99 -16.44
CA LYS A 222 7.28 13.22 -17.20
C LYS A 222 8.09 12.90 -18.45
N LYS A 223 9.19 12.15 -18.33
CA LYS A 223 10.04 11.77 -19.46
C LYS A 223 9.27 11.02 -20.55
N ILE A 224 8.29 10.17 -20.15
CA ILE A 224 7.39 9.49 -21.11
C ILE A 224 6.61 10.52 -21.89
N LEU A 225 5.93 11.47 -21.26
CA LEU A 225 5.16 12.49 -21.96
C LEU A 225 6.07 13.38 -22.81
N ASP A 226 7.28 13.70 -22.36
CA ASP A 226 8.25 14.46 -23.13
C ASP A 226 8.67 13.74 -24.44
N LEU A 227 8.72 12.41 -24.47
CA LEU A 227 9.16 11.59 -25.60
C LEU A 227 8.00 11.02 -26.44
N LEU A 228 6.80 10.97 -25.90
CA LEU A 228 5.63 10.43 -26.61
C LEU A 228 5.13 11.41 -27.66
N ARG A 229 4.73 10.93 -28.84
CA ARG A 229 4.10 11.78 -29.84
C ARG A 229 2.66 12.12 -29.46
N GLN A 230 2.10 13.17 -30.03
CA GLN A 230 0.68 13.46 -29.93
C GLN A 230 -0.15 12.30 -30.52
N GLY A 231 -1.16 11.83 -29.79
CA GLY A 231 -1.93 10.63 -30.12
C GLY A 231 -1.22 9.30 -29.87
N GLY A 232 0.04 9.33 -29.42
CA GLY A 232 0.77 8.16 -28.93
C GLY A 232 0.23 7.65 -27.59
N LYS A 233 0.57 6.39 -27.22
CA LYS A 233 0.10 5.77 -25.99
C LYS A 233 1.23 5.20 -25.17
N SER A 234 1.13 5.37 -23.86
CA SER A 234 2.01 4.72 -22.91
C SER A 234 1.24 3.72 -22.06
N GLY A 235 1.91 2.60 -21.75
CA GLY A 235 1.42 1.60 -20.81
C GLY A 235 2.55 1.16 -19.87
N ILE A 236 2.43 1.48 -18.59
CA ILE A 236 3.45 1.15 -17.59
C ILE A 236 2.84 0.51 -16.35
N ILE A 237 3.65 -0.32 -15.67
CA ILE A 237 3.32 -0.81 -14.33
C ILE A 237 4.19 -0.08 -13.31
N THR A 238 3.57 0.46 -12.26
CA THR A 238 4.24 1.25 -11.22
C THR A 238 3.65 1.00 -9.83
N PRO A 239 4.33 1.41 -8.75
CA PRO A 239 3.70 1.44 -7.44
C PRO A 239 2.48 2.35 -7.41
N ARG A 240 1.38 1.87 -6.82
CA ARG A 240 0.09 2.58 -6.77
C ARG A 240 0.05 3.79 -5.83
N TYR A 241 1.03 3.91 -4.93
CA TYR A 241 0.94 4.89 -3.85
C TYR A 241 1.01 6.36 -4.29
N PHE A 242 1.49 6.66 -5.51
CA PHE A 242 1.45 8.04 -6.03
C PHE A 242 0.01 8.62 -6.04
N MET A 243 -1.00 7.79 -6.20
CA MET A 243 -2.41 8.21 -6.22
C MET A 243 -2.87 8.82 -4.90
N GLN A 244 -2.34 8.38 -3.76
CA GLN A 244 -2.84 8.74 -2.43
C GLN A 244 -1.79 9.33 -1.49
N SER A 245 -0.47 9.16 -1.78
CA SER A 245 0.58 9.65 -0.89
C SER A 245 0.78 11.17 -1.01
N PRO A 246 1.19 11.85 0.07
CA PRO A 246 1.56 13.27 0.01
C PRO A 246 2.69 13.54 -0.99
N SER A 247 3.67 12.63 -1.11
CA SER A 247 4.79 12.75 -2.05
C SER A 247 4.35 12.71 -3.51
N GLY A 248 3.21 12.09 -3.82
CA GLY A 248 2.65 12.01 -5.17
C GLY A 248 1.88 13.26 -5.63
N LYS A 249 1.69 14.28 -4.77
CA LYS A 249 0.87 15.46 -5.08
C LYS A 249 1.29 16.13 -6.41
N TYR A 250 2.56 16.37 -6.59
CA TYR A 250 3.07 17.04 -7.78
C TYR A 250 2.91 16.19 -9.04
N LEU A 251 3.18 14.90 -8.95
CA LEU A 251 2.93 13.98 -10.08
C LEU A 251 1.45 13.94 -10.45
N ARG A 252 0.53 13.85 -9.46
CA ARG A 252 -0.92 13.88 -9.74
C ARG A 252 -1.35 15.16 -10.46
N SER A 253 -0.91 16.31 -9.96
CA SER A 253 -1.18 17.60 -10.61
C SER A 253 -0.62 17.64 -12.03
N TYR A 254 0.59 17.17 -12.24
CA TYR A 254 1.22 17.10 -13.55
C TYR A 254 0.41 16.21 -14.53
N LEU A 255 0.00 15.03 -14.09
CA LEU A 255 -0.76 14.09 -14.90
C LEU A 255 -2.14 14.64 -15.28
N VAL A 256 -2.87 15.27 -14.35
CA VAL A 256 -4.17 15.90 -14.64
C VAL A 256 -4.05 16.99 -15.72
N ASN A 257 -2.97 17.77 -15.66
CA ASN A 257 -2.78 18.91 -16.56
C ASN A 257 -2.25 18.50 -17.96
N ASN A 258 -1.40 17.45 -18.03
CA ASN A 258 -0.62 17.16 -19.24
C ASN A 258 -0.99 15.82 -19.90
N SER A 259 -1.77 14.96 -19.23
CA SER A 259 -2.06 13.62 -19.75
C SER A 259 -3.56 13.32 -19.81
N GLN A 260 -3.91 12.45 -20.76
CA GLN A 260 -5.18 11.72 -20.79
C GLN A 260 -4.93 10.33 -20.24
N ILE A 261 -5.36 10.06 -19.00
CA ILE A 261 -5.29 8.73 -18.43
C ILE A 261 -6.54 7.96 -18.87
N GLU A 262 -6.36 6.89 -19.65
CA GLU A 262 -7.47 6.07 -20.15
C GLU A 262 -7.90 5.02 -19.11
N LYS A 263 -6.90 4.29 -18.56
CA LYS A 263 -7.15 3.17 -17.65
C LYS A 263 -6.16 3.12 -16.51
N ILE A 264 -6.65 2.75 -15.33
CA ILE A 264 -5.83 2.30 -14.20
C ILE A 264 -6.33 0.92 -13.74
N ILE A 265 -5.44 -0.06 -13.68
CA ILE A 265 -5.71 -1.37 -13.09
C ILE A 265 -5.02 -1.41 -11.74
N ASP A 266 -5.79 -1.26 -10.67
CA ASP A 266 -5.29 -1.19 -9.30
C ASP A 266 -5.37 -2.56 -8.63
N PHE A 267 -4.21 -3.17 -8.39
CA PHE A 267 -4.09 -4.46 -7.72
C PHE A 267 -4.08 -4.36 -6.20
N LEU A 268 -4.27 -3.16 -5.63
CA LEU A 268 -4.23 -2.91 -4.18
C LEU A 268 -2.98 -3.53 -3.53
N GLY A 269 -3.18 -4.40 -2.53
CA GLY A 269 -2.10 -5.12 -1.84
C GLY A 269 -1.73 -6.49 -2.45
N ALA A 270 -2.27 -6.82 -3.62
CA ALA A 270 -1.97 -8.10 -4.27
C ALA A 270 -0.49 -8.22 -4.64
N ASN A 271 0.10 -9.36 -4.34
CA ASN A 271 1.52 -9.61 -4.56
C ASN A 271 1.77 -10.06 -6.00
N LEU A 272 2.02 -9.11 -6.90
CA LEU A 272 2.39 -9.38 -8.29
C LEU A 272 3.85 -9.80 -8.44
N PHE A 273 4.72 -9.29 -7.60
CA PHE A 273 6.17 -9.50 -7.62
C PHE A 273 6.62 -10.40 -6.48
N LYS A 274 7.32 -11.48 -6.77
CA LYS A 274 7.78 -12.43 -5.75
C LYS A 274 8.77 -11.78 -4.78
N GLY A 275 8.47 -11.80 -3.48
CA GLY A 275 9.37 -11.31 -2.43
C GLY A 275 9.30 -9.80 -2.15
N LEU A 276 8.37 -9.08 -2.78
CA LEU A 276 8.12 -7.67 -2.55
C LEU A 276 6.70 -7.40 -2.08
N GLY A 277 6.59 -6.63 -1.02
CA GLY A 277 5.31 -6.10 -0.55
C GLY A 277 4.95 -4.77 -1.23
N VAL A 278 5.20 -4.62 -2.55
CA VAL A 278 4.86 -3.39 -3.27
C VAL A 278 3.50 -3.53 -3.94
N ALA A 279 2.56 -2.74 -3.49
CA ALA A 279 1.25 -2.60 -4.11
C ALA A 279 1.40 -1.84 -5.44
N SER A 280 0.96 -2.44 -6.54
CA SER A 280 1.21 -1.94 -7.90
C SER A 280 -0.08 -1.65 -8.66
N CYS A 281 0.02 -0.81 -9.68
CA CYS A 281 -1.03 -0.56 -10.65
C CYS A 281 -0.47 -0.51 -12.07
N ILE A 282 -1.30 -0.82 -13.08
CA ILE A 282 -1.02 -0.54 -14.48
C ILE A 282 -1.69 0.79 -14.81
N VAL A 283 -0.99 1.66 -15.54
CA VAL A 283 -1.53 2.93 -16.03
C VAL A 283 -1.39 2.99 -17.55
N ILE A 284 -2.49 3.19 -18.25
CA ILE A 284 -2.53 3.43 -19.72
C ILE A 284 -2.89 4.90 -19.92
N PHE A 285 -2.03 5.64 -20.58
CA PHE A 285 -2.20 7.09 -20.77
C PHE A 285 -1.51 7.60 -22.05
N GLY A 286 -1.85 8.81 -22.44
CA GLY A 286 -1.21 9.56 -23.51
C GLY A 286 -1.23 11.05 -23.21
N HIS A 287 -0.95 11.89 -24.20
CA HIS A 287 -1.09 13.34 -24.07
C HIS A 287 -2.55 13.76 -23.89
N LYS A 288 -2.76 14.85 -23.16
CA LYS A 288 -4.08 15.49 -23.04
C LYS A 288 -4.50 16.02 -24.42
N ILE A 289 -5.75 15.72 -24.82
CA ILE A 289 -6.33 16.19 -26.09
C ILE A 289 -7.20 17.40 -25.76
N GLU A 290 -6.92 18.54 -26.36
CA GLU A 290 -7.60 19.82 -26.07
C GLU A 290 -9.05 19.92 -26.56
N THR A 291 -9.53 18.99 -27.39
CA THR A 291 -10.73 19.21 -28.19
C THR A 291 -12.03 18.66 -27.61
N ASP A 292 -12.07 17.98 -26.46
CA ASP A 292 -13.33 17.40 -25.97
C ASP A 292 -13.49 17.44 -24.46
N ASN A 293 -14.26 18.41 -23.97
CA ASN A 293 -14.74 18.43 -22.56
C ASN A 293 -15.62 17.21 -22.19
N LYS A 294 -15.92 16.31 -23.11
CA LYS A 294 -16.80 15.14 -22.90
C LYS A 294 -16.06 13.82 -22.63
N ASN A 295 -14.75 13.75 -22.86
CA ASN A 295 -14.00 12.47 -22.82
C ASN A 295 -12.92 12.39 -21.73
N ASN A 296 -12.97 13.23 -20.68
CA ASN A 296 -11.97 13.20 -19.62
C ASN A 296 -12.28 12.14 -18.54
N CYS A 297 -12.81 10.98 -18.98
CA CYS A 297 -13.16 9.87 -18.10
C CYS A 297 -12.04 8.85 -18.03
N LEU A 298 -11.61 8.55 -16.81
CA LEU A 298 -10.68 7.48 -16.46
C LEU A 298 -11.45 6.22 -16.10
N GLU A 299 -11.12 5.09 -16.69
CA GLU A 299 -11.58 3.77 -16.24
C GLU A 299 -10.64 3.21 -15.17
N LEU A 300 -11.12 3.15 -13.93
CA LEU A 300 -10.42 2.52 -12.83
C LEU A 300 -10.98 1.11 -12.59
N TYR A 301 -10.09 0.12 -12.59
CA TYR A 301 -10.40 -1.26 -12.20
C TYR A 301 -9.68 -1.60 -10.91
N LYS A 302 -10.43 -1.80 -9.82
CA LYS A 302 -9.89 -2.20 -8.50
C LYS A 302 -10.13 -3.67 -8.26
N ILE A 303 -9.07 -4.41 -7.91
CA ILE A 303 -9.20 -5.84 -7.60
C ILE A 303 -10.08 -6.06 -6.37
N LYS A 304 -11.01 -7.03 -6.46
CA LYS A 304 -11.92 -7.38 -5.34
C LYS A 304 -11.25 -8.31 -4.31
N ASN A 305 -10.34 -9.17 -4.75
CA ASN A 305 -9.62 -10.12 -3.88
C ASN A 305 -8.12 -10.02 -4.12
N GLU A 306 -7.38 -9.60 -3.10
CA GLU A 306 -5.93 -9.44 -3.17
C GLU A 306 -5.15 -10.77 -3.10
N ASN A 307 -5.79 -11.89 -2.75
CA ASN A 307 -5.17 -13.22 -2.73
C ASN A 307 -5.12 -13.84 -4.14
N ILE A 308 -4.67 -13.05 -5.10
CA ILE A 308 -4.52 -13.47 -6.50
C ILE A 308 -3.22 -14.27 -6.69
N ASN A 309 -3.30 -15.36 -7.43
CA ASN A 309 -2.13 -16.03 -7.97
C ASN A 309 -1.98 -15.67 -9.46
N ILE A 310 -1.23 -14.60 -9.73
CA ILE A 310 -1.03 -14.05 -11.07
C ILE A 310 -0.52 -15.10 -12.08
N LYS A 311 0.20 -16.13 -11.63
CA LYS A 311 0.72 -17.20 -12.48
C LYS A 311 -0.35 -18.17 -13.00
N LYS A 312 -1.52 -18.20 -12.35
CA LYS A 312 -2.65 -19.05 -12.77
C LYS A 312 -3.60 -18.32 -13.71
N ILE A 313 -3.34 -17.04 -14.00
CA ILE A 313 -4.15 -16.25 -14.92
C ILE A 313 -3.60 -16.43 -16.32
N ALA A 314 -4.40 -16.97 -17.23
CA ALA A 314 -4.01 -17.13 -18.63
C ALA A 314 -4.11 -15.82 -19.41
N ASN A 315 -5.14 -15.02 -19.13
CA ASN A 315 -5.39 -13.72 -19.76
C ASN A 315 -5.91 -12.74 -18.69
N LEU A 316 -5.24 -11.57 -18.57
CA LEU A 316 -5.61 -10.58 -17.55
C LEU A 316 -6.87 -9.80 -17.94
N GLU A 317 -7.10 -9.51 -19.22
CA GLU A 317 -8.33 -8.86 -19.68
C GLU A 317 -9.56 -9.71 -19.35
N ASP A 318 -9.51 -11.01 -19.66
CA ASP A 318 -10.60 -11.94 -19.33
C ASP A 318 -10.81 -12.04 -17.81
N TYR A 319 -9.71 -11.99 -17.05
CA TYR A 319 -9.77 -12.05 -15.59
C TYR A 319 -10.41 -10.79 -14.99
N ILE A 320 -10.12 -9.61 -15.56
CA ILE A 320 -10.73 -8.33 -15.19
C ILE A 320 -12.23 -8.37 -15.50
N ASN A 321 -12.61 -8.81 -16.72
CA ASN A 321 -13.99 -8.83 -17.21
C ASN A 321 -14.88 -9.87 -16.50
N LYS A 322 -14.30 -10.91 -15.87
CA LYS A 322 -15.02 -11.92 -15.06
C LYS A 322 -15.36 -11.45 -13.64
N GLU A 323 -15.62 -10.16 -13.46
CA GLU A 323 -16.01 -9.55 -12.18
C GLU A 323 -14.99 -9.68 -11.03
N ASN A 324 -13.74 -10.04 -11.33
CA ASN A 324 -12.68 -10.06 -10.33
C ASN A 324 -12.22 -8.65 -9.94
N PHE A 325 -12.58 -7.65 -10.72
CA PHE A 325 -12.35 -6.25 -10.47
C PHE A 325 -13.65 -5.47 -10.37
N LYS A 326 -13.63 -4.38 -9.62
CA LYS A 326 -14.69 -3.39 -9.57
C LYS A 326 -14.32 -2.27 -10.55
N LYS A 327 -15.13 -2.06 -11.58
CA LYS A 327 -14.97 -0.92 -12.52
C LYS A 327 -15.56 0.32 -11.89
N ILE A 328 -14.86 1.44 -11.96
CA ILE A 328 -15.27 2.78 -11.52
C ILE A 328 -14.90 3.75 -12.64
N ASN A 329 -15.84 4.54 -13.10
CA ASN A 329 -15.57 5.62 -14.05
C ASN A 329 -15.38 6.91 -13.24
N LEU A 330 -14.27 7.61 -13.46
CA LEU A 330 -13.90 8.82 -12.75
C LEU A 330 -13.66 9.95 -13.74
N GLU A 331 -14.10 11.15 -13.38
CA GLU A 331 -13.72 12.36 -14.10
C GLU A 331 -12.37 12.85 -13.60
N ILE A 332 -11.37 12.92 -14.47
CA ILE A 332 -9.97 13.26 -14.09
C ILE A 332 -9.91 14.65 -13.46
N ASP A 333 -10.64 15.61 -13.98
CA ASP A 333 -10.66 16.99 -13.49
C ASP A 333 -11.28 17.11 -12.08
N SER A 334 -12.09 16.12 -11.66
CA SER A 334 -12.69 16.04 -10.32
C SER A 334 -11.78 15.44 -9.26
N LEU A 335 -10.60 14.89 -9.61
CA LEU A 335 -9.77 14.11 -8.70
C LEU A 335 -9.07 14.94 -7.62
N GLY A 336 -8.89 16.26 -7.79
CA GLY A 336 -8.29 17.16 -6.80
C GLY A 336 -6.84 16.78 -6.38
N ASP A 337 -6.38 17.38 -5.29
CA ASP A 337 -5.01 17.15 -4.76
C ASP A 337 -4.73 15.71 -4.30
N THR A 338 -5.74 15.00 -3.80
CA THR A 338 -5.68 13.57 -3.46
C THR A 338 -6.69 12.85 -4.32
N TRP A 339 -6.24 11.91 -5.12
CA TRP A 339 -7.14 11.15 -5.98
C TRP A 339 -8.02 10.24 -5.15
N LEU A 340 -9.27 10.63 -5.02
CA LEU A 340 -10.30 9.79 -4.39
C LEU A 340 -10.75 8.75 -5.41
N MET A 341 -10.12 7.58 -5.36
CA MET A 341 -10.42 6.45 -6.26
C MET A 341 -11.67 5.71 -5.81
N VAL A 342 -12.83 6.41 -5.82
CA VAL A 342 -14.12 5.95 -5.27
C VAL A 342 -15.25 6.16 -6.27
N GLU A 343 -16.38 5.51 -6.06
CA GLU A 343 -17.57 5.70 -6.89
C GLU A 343 -18.20 7.08 -6.69
N GLN A 344 -18.99 7.51 -7.67
CA GLN A 344 -19.69 8.80 -7.65
C GLN A 344 -20.50 9.00 -6.37
N ALA A 345 -21.22 7.99 -5.93
CA ALA A 345 -22.00 8.05 -4.68
C ALA A 345 -21.12 8.23 -3.42
N GLU A 346 -19.89 7.68 -3.42
CA GLU A 346 -18.91 7.89 -2.34
C GLU A 346 -18.28 9.28 -2.43
N PHE A 347 -18.06 9.78 -3.64
CA PHE A 347 -17.57 11.14 -3.88
C PHE A 347 -18.60 12.20 -3.45
N GLU A 348 -19.87 12.01 -3.77
CA GLU A 348 -20.96 12.87 -3.33
C GLU A 348 -21.11 12.87 -1.82
N PHE A 349 -21.02 11.67 -1.20
CA PHE A 349 -21.00 11.53 0.25
C PHE A 349 -19.83 12.30 0.89
N TYR A 350 -18.63 12.18 0.33
CA TYR A 350 -17.46 12.93 0.79
C TYR A 350 -17.68 14.45 0.67
N ASN A 351 -18.18 14.92 -0.47
CA ASN A 351 -18.43 16.35 -0.69
C ASN A 351 -19.48 16.92 0.25
N LYS A 352 -20.54 16.19 0.57
CA LYS A 352 -21.52 16.61 1.58
C LYS A 352 -20.86 16.89 2.92
N ILE A 353 -19.96 15.99 3.36
CA ILE A 353 -19.21 16.18 4.62
C ILE A 353 -18.27 17.40 4.50
N GLN A 354 -17.52 17.52 3.37
CA GLN A 354 -16.62 18.65 3.18
C GLN A 354 -17.31 20.01 3.23
N ASN A 355 -18.52 20.09 2.68
CA ASN A 355 -19.26 21.34 2.60
C ASN A 355 -20.03 21.66 3.90
N LYS A 356 -20.42 20.65 4.68
CA LYS A 356 -21.23 20.83 5.89
C LYS A 356 -20.42 21.02 7.15
N CYS A 357 -19.21 20.45 7.20
CA CYS A 357 -18.35 20.52 8.37
C CYS A 357 -17.43 21.76 8.31
N GLU A 358 -17.34 22.48 9.43
CA GLU A 358 -16.62 23.76 9.51
C GLU A 358 -15.17 23.59 9.98
N TYR A 359 -14.92 22.69 10.91
CA TYR A 359 -13.61 22.52 11.55
C TYR A 359 -12.84 21.33 10.98
N PHE A 360 -11.50 21.47 10.90
CA PHE A 360 -10.63 20.29 10.83
C PHE A 360 -10.28 19.79 12.23
N LEU A 361 -10.13 18.50 12.42
CA LEU A 361 -9.74 17.94 13.72
C LEU A 361 -8.38 18.51 14.21
N GLU A 362 -7.46 18.87 13.31
CA GLU A 362 -6.17 19.51 13.65
C GLU A 362 -6.34 20.95 14.19
N GLU A 363 -7.44 21.63 13.88
CA GLU A 363 -7.73 22.95 14.42
C GLU A 363 -8.13 22.80 15.89
N ILE A 364 -8.96 21.80 16.20
CA ILE A 364 -9.51 21.56 17.55
C ILE A 364 -8.51 20.81 18.45
N CYS A 365 -7.71 19.91 17.89
CA CYS A 365 -6.91 18.95 18.65
C CYS A 365 -5.42 19.00 18.25
N GLU A 366 -4.57 18.60 19.19
CA GLU A 366 -3.14 18.39 18.97
C GLU A 366 -2.81 16.89 19.09
N SER A 367 -2.09 16.35 18.09
CA SER A 367 -1.78 14.93 17.99
C SER A 367 -0.32 14.62 18.31
N PHE A 368 -0.08 13.48 18.95
CA PHE A 368 1.25 12.98 19.24
C PHE A 368 1.33 11.47 19.09
N GLN A 369 2.56 10.97 18.89
CA GLN A 369 2.84 9.54 18.78
C GLN A 369 3.22 8.97 20.15
N GLY A 370 2.89 7.72 20.38
CA GLY A 370 3.34 6.98 21.55
C GLY A 370 4.85 6.80 21.64
N ILE A 371 5.30 6.12 22.69
CA ILE A 371 6.70 5.97 23.04
C ILE A 371 7.40 4.96 22.14
N ILE A 372 8.62 5.28 21.73
CA ILE A 372 9.55 4.34 21.09
C ILE A 372 10.56 3.91 22.15
N THR A 373 10.45 2.68 22.62
CA THR A 373 11.36 2.12 23.63
C THR A 373 12.75 1.85 23.06
N GLY A 374 12.85 1.48 21.80
CA GLY A 374 14.06 0.97 21.16
C GLY A 374 14.40 -0.47 21.52
N CYS A 375 13.83 -0.99 22.61
CA CYS A 375 13.90 -2.39 23.03
C CYS A 375 12.79 -2.74 24.01
N ASP A 376 11.62 -3.17 23.51
CA ASP A 376 10.48 -3.51 24.37
C ASP A 376 10.85 -4.51 25.48
N LYS A 377 11.72 -5.48 25.18
CA LYS A 377 12.14 -6.49 26.18
C LYS A 377 12.84 -5.92 27.41
N ALA A 378 13.42 -4.72 27.31
CA ALA A 378 14.09 -4.05 28.43
C ALA A 378 13.14 -3.15 29.23
N PHE A 379 12.13 -2.57 28.57
CA PHE A 379 11.31 -1.51 29.17
C PHE A 379 9.86 -1.91 29.40
N VAL A 380 9.38 -3.01 28.81
CA VAL A 380 8.00 -3.46 28.95
C VAL A 380 7.97 -4.76 29.74
N VAL A 381 7.30 -4.73 30.88
CA VAL A 381 7.26 -5.82 31.86
C VAL A 381 5.82 -6.25 32.15
N ASP A 382 5.63 -7.49 32.61
CA ASP A 382 4.31 -7.99 33.03
C ASP A 382 3.91 -7.35 34.36
N LYS A 383 2.66 -6.95 34.55
CA LYS A 383 2.13 -6.40 35.80
C LYS A 383 2.29 -7.32 37.00
N ASN A 384 2.36 -8.63 36.75
CA ASN A 384 2.49 -9.66 37.78
C ASN A 384 3.95 -9.97 38.13
N ASP A 385 4.94 -9.29 37.55
CA ASP A 385 6.34 -9.50 37.91
C ASP A 385 6.60 -9.06 39.35
N LYS A 386 6.99 -10.00 40.19
CA LYS A 386 7.27 -9.78 41.65
C LYS A 386 8.33 -8.71 41.88
N ASN A 387 9.24 -8.51 40.95
CA ASN A 387 10.30 -7.51 41.08
C ASN A 387 9.76 -6.07 40.99
N LEU A 388 8.59 -5.86 40.44
CA LEU A 388 7.99 -4.52 40.34
C LEU A 388 7.70 -3.90 41.70
N GLN A 389 7.47 -4.73 42.74
CA GLN A 389 7.25 -4.25 44.09
C GLN A 389 8.50 -3.56 44.71
N LYS A 390 9.69 -3.84 44.15
CA LYS A 390 10.95 -3.25 44.56
C LYS A 390 11.32 -1.98 43.83
N ILE A 391 10.53 -1.60 42.82
CA ILE A 391 10.76 -0.41 42.01
C ILE A 391 9.90 0.73 42.53
N ASN A 392 10.44 1.94 42.55
CA ASN A 392 9.66 3.11 42.85
C ASN A 392 8.53 3.31 41.78
N GLY A 393 7.29 3.39 42.24
CA GLY A 393 6.13 3.48 41.36
C GLY A 393 6.14 4.65 40.39
N LYS A 394 6.95 5.70 40.64
CA LYS A 394 7.11 6.84 39.69
C LYS A 394 7.61 6.41 38.31
N PHE A 395 8.40 5.32 38.23
CA PHE A 395 8.96 4.78 37.01
C PHE A 395 8.00 3.83 36.28
N LEU A 396 6.95 3.37 36.94
CA LEU A 396 6.00 2.40 36.39
C LEU A 396 4.79 3.11 35.80
N LYS A 397 4.53 2.88 34.51
CA LYS A 397 3.42 3.49 33.79
C LYS A 397 2.55 2.41 33.15
N ASN A 398 1.22 2.62 33.14
CA ASN A 398 0.32 1.74 32.40
C ASN A 398 0.68 1.74 30.91
N TRP A 399 0.87 0.55 30.32
CA TRP A 399 1.36 0.39 28.96
C TRP A 399 0.40 -0.38 28.09
N ILE A 400 0.13 0.14 26.88
CA ILE A 400 -0.74 -0.50 25.91
C ILE A 400 -0.09 -0.57 24.52
N LYS A 401 -0.54 -1.55 23.75
CA LYS A 401 -0.22 -1.75 22.33
C LYS A 401 -1.49 -1.65 21.47
N ASN A 402 -1.31 -1.64 20.16
CA ASN A 402 -2.37 -1.53 19.17
C ASN A 402 -3.60 -2.44 19.44
N LYS A 403 -3.37 -3.67 19.90
CA LYS A 403 -4.43 -4.66 20.20
C LYS A 403 -5.33 -4.27 21.38
N ASP A 404 -4.83 -3.42 22.26
CA ASP A 404 -5.51 -3.05 23.50
C ASP A 404 -6.49 -1.88 23.31
N ILE A 405 -6.51 -1.26 22.12
CA ILE A 405 -7.45 -0.19 21.80
C ILE A 405 -8.76 -0.77 21.23
N GLY A 406 -9.84 -0.52 21.94
CA GLY A 406 -11.21 -0.77 21.51
C GLY A 406 -11.89 0.48 20.93
N LYS A 407 -13.17 0.36 20.56
CA LYS A 407 -14.03 1.53 20.38
C LYS A 407 -14.39 2.09 21.78
N TYR A 408 -14.33 3.41 21.91
CA TYR A 408 -14.71 4.19 23.09
C TYR A 408 -13.79 4.06 24.29
N ILE A 409 -13.21 2.90 24.56
CA ILE A 409 -12.43 2.59 25.74
C ILE A 409 -11.18 1.76 25.41
N ILE A 410 -10.23 1.80 26.34
CA ILE A 410 -9.02 0.99 26.31
C ILE A 410 -9.28 -0.32 27.06
N ASN A 411 -8.89 -1.45 26.48
CA ASN A 411 -8.94 -2.74 27.13
C ASN A 411 -7.80 -2.86 28.16
N ASN A 412 -8.03 -3.61 29.23
CA ASN A 412 -7.01 -3.83 30.25
C ASN A 412 -5.76 -4.52 29.66
N SER A 413 -4.62 -3.87 29.79
CA SER A 413 -3.32 -4.43 29.47
C SER A 413 -2.67 -5.06 30.71
N GLN A 414 -1.99 -6.18 30.52
CA GLN A 414 -1.17 -6.83 31.56
C GLN A 414 0.28 -6.31 31.56
N SER A 415 0.55 -5.24 30.84
CA SER A 415 1.91 -4.72 30.70
C SER A 415 2.08 -3.37 31.38
N MET A 416 3.28 -3.15 31.92
CA MET A 416 3.75 -1.87 32.45
C MET A 416 4.96 -1.41 31.65
N LEU A 417 5.12 -0.09 31.51
CA LEU A 417 6.31 0.54 30.97
C LEU A 417 7.23 0.99 32.12
N ILE A 418 8.48 0.65 32.06
CA ILE A 418 9.53 1.28 32.86
C ILE A 418 9.91 2.59 32.16
N TYR A 419 9.43 3.73 32.71
CA TYR A 419 9.74 5.06 32.17
C TYR A 419 11.08 5.55 32.74
N SER A 420 12.14 5.10 32.13
CA SER A 420 13.52 5.27 32.61
C SER A 420 14.15 6.66 32.33
N ASN A 421 13.47 7.54 31.59
CA ASN A 421 13.99 8.89 31.34
C ASN A 421 14.12 9.76 32.60
N ASP A 422 13.48 9.35 33.70
CA ASP A 422 13.57 10.03 34.99
C ASP A 422 14.75 9.52 35.85
N ILE A 423 15.47 8.55 35.39
CA ILE A 423 16.67 8.04 36.08
C ILE A 423 17.80 9.06 35.91
N LYS A 424 18.25 9.67 37.01
CA LYS A 424 19.29 10.67 36.96
C LYS A 424 20.68 10.06 36.72
N ASN A 425 20.98 8.98 37.45
CA ASN A 425 22.16 8.17 37.25
C ASN A 425 21.88 6.67 37.56
N GLU A 426 22.77 5.76 37.13
CA GLU A 426 22.58 4.32 37.25
C GLU A 426 22.60 3.86 38.73
N GLU A 427 23.30 4.54 39.61
CA GLU A 427 23.49 4.17 41.03
C GLU A 427 22.24 4.46 41.88
N GLU A 428 21.50 5.57 41.57
CA GLU A 428 20.28 5.90 42.31
C GLU A 428 19.15 4.87 42.13
N GLU A 429 19.13 4.15 41.02
CA GLU A 429 18.10 3.14 40.71
C GLU A 429 18.75 1.80 40.33
N GLU A 430 19.79 1.41 41.07
CA GLU A 430 20.63 0.24 40.81
C GLU A 430 19.81 -1.03 40.59
N PHE A 431 18.84 -1.32 41.47
CA PHE A 431 18.02 -2.51 41.36
C PHE A 431 17.23 -2.55 40.03
N LEU A 432 16.63 -1.44 39.64
CA LEU A 432 15.90 -1.33 38.38
C LEU A 432 16.82 -1.51 37.18
N VAL A 433 17.98 -0.83 37.21
CA VAL A 433 18.94 -0.86 36.09
C VAL A 433 19.54 -2.27 35.97
N GLU A 434 20.02 -2.88 37.06
CA GLU A 434 20.61 -4.21 37.04
C GLU A 434 19.62 -5.30 36.62
N THR A 435 18.38 -5.25 37.14
CA THR A 435 17.40 -6.30 36.91
C THR A 435 16.80 -6.25 35.51
N PHE A 436 16.43 -5.07 35.02
CA PHE A 436 15.61 -4.94 33.79
C PHE A 436 16.38 -4.41 32.59
N LEU A 437 17.34 -3.49 32.78
CA LEU A 437 17.97 -2.79 31.65
C LEU A 437 19.34 -3.38 31.29
N LYS A 438 20.15 -3.72 32.26
CA LYS A 438 21.53 -4.21 32.06
C LYS A 438 21.65 -5.49 31.23
N PRO A 439 20.71 -6.46 31.31
CA PRO A 439 20.72 -7.61 30.42
C PRO A 439 20.66 -7.25 28.93
N TYR A 440 20.19 -6.05 28.61
CA TYR A 440 20.06 -5.53 27.23
C TYR A 440 21.05 -4.40 26.91
N LYS A 441 22.01 -4.10 27.79
CA LYS A 441 22.94 -2.95 27.71
C LYS A 441 23.62 -2.84 26.36
N GLN A 442 24.21 -3.92 25.85
CA GLN A 442 24.89 -3.94 24.55
C GLN A 442 23.94 -3.52 23.39
N LYS A 443 22.71 -4.04 23.39
CA LYS A 443 21.70 -3.69 22.37
C LYS A 443 21.27 -2.23 22.48
N LEU A 444 21.11 -1.74 23.71
CA LEU A 444 20.67 -0.37 23.99
C LEU A 444 21.76 0.65 23.63
N GLN A 445 23.03 0.36 23.92
CA GLN A 445 24.18 1.20 23.53
C GLN A 445 24.36 1.29 22.02
N ASN A 446 24.00 0.24 21.27
CA ASN A 446 24.10 0.20 19.82
C ASN A 446 23.02 1.02 19.10
N ARG A 447 22.04 1.59 19.78
CA ARG A 447 21.05 2.50 19.20
C ARG A 447 21.74 3.77 18.68
N ARG A 448 21.23 4.29 17.55
CA ARG A 448 21.80 5.48 16.88
C ARG A 448 21.90 6.68 17.83
N GLU A 449 20.88 6.88 18.64
CA GLU A 449 20.76 8.00 19.57
C GLU A 449 21.81 7.90 20.68
N CYS A 450 22.08 6.71 21.18
CA CYS A 450 23.15 6.46 22.17
C CYS A 450 24.54 6.68 21.55
N ARG A 451 24.79 6.12 20.35
CA ARG A 451 26.08 6.32 19.64
C ARG A 451 26.38 7.78 19.29
N ARG A 452 25.37 8.62 19.22
CA ARG A 452 25.47 10.05 18.95
C ARG A 452 25.38 10.91 20.23
N ASN A 453 25.36 10.28 21.40
CA ASN A 453 25.26 10.93 22.71
C ASN A 453 24.00 11.78 22.92
N TYR A 454 22.91 11.51 22.16
CA TYR A 454 21.63 12.18 22.37
C TYR A 454 20.84 11.55 23.52
N ARG A 455 21.09 10.30 23.86
CA ARG A 455 20.44 9.54 24.92
C ARG A 455 21.44 8.69 25.66
N LYS A 456 21.23 8.52 26.97
CA LYS A 456 21.94 7.52 27.78
C LYS A 456 21.42 6.14 27.40
N TRP A 457 22.23 5.10 27.59
CA TRP A 457 21.89 3.74 27.18
C TRP A 457 20.65 3.19 27.89
N TYR A 458 20.38 3.64 29.12
CA TYR A 458 19.24 3.23 29.92
C TYR A 458 17.97 4.08 29.69
N GLU A 459 18.03 5.16 28.94
CA GLU A 459 16.86 5.94 28.59
C GLU A 459 16.05 5.28 27.46
N LEU A 460 14.74 5.56 27.40
CA LEU A 460 13.90 5.24 26.26
C LEU A 460 14.43 5.93 24.99
N GLN A 461 14.29 5.29 23.85
CA GLN A 461 14.76 5.90 22.59
C GLN A 461 14.04 7.24 22.30
N TRP A 462 12.72 7.26 22.44
CA TRP A 462 11.89 8.47 22.37
C TRP A 462 10.80 8.40 23.43
N GLY A 463 11.09 8.86 24.64
CA GLY A 463 10.20 8.80 25.81
C GLY A 463 9.06 9.80 25.78
N ARG A 464 9.14 10.85 24.95
CA ARG A 464 8.18 11.96 24.87
C ARG A 464 8.06 12.70 26.22
N GLU A 465 7.31 13.80 26.21
CA GLU A 465 6.99 14.54 27.43
C GLU A 465 5.84 13.88 28.18
N LYS A 466 5.95 13.75 29.51
CA LYS A 466 4.96 13.04 30.34
C LYS A 466 3.57 13.67 30.30
N TYR A 467 3.49 15.00 30.31
CA TYR A 467 2.22 15.72 30.31
C TYR A 467 1.32 15.31 29.15
N LEU A 468 1.90 14.88 28.01
CA LEU A 468 1.13 14.37 26.88
C LEU A 468 0.31 13.12 27.25
N PHE A 469 0.84 12.27 28.12
CA PHE A 469 0.18 11.04 28.57
C PHE A 469 -0.65 11.26 29.83
N GLU A 470 -0.28 12.21 30.68
CA GLU A 470 -0.86 12.44 32.01
C GLU A 470 -2.02 13.47 31.95
N GLN A 471 -2.76 13.50 30.84
CA GLN A 471 -3.97 14.28 30.63
C GLN A 471 -5.04 13.45 29.92
N LYS A 472 -6.29 13.90 29.99
CA LYS A 472 -7.41 13.30 29.22
C LYS A 472 -7.10 13.39 27.72
N LYS A 473 -7.24 12.29 26.99
CA LYS A 473 -6.91 12.20 25.56
C LYS A 473 -7.73 11.13 24.87
N ILE A 474 -7.73 11.16 23.53
CA ILE A 474 -8.22 10.07 22.70
C ILE A 474 -7.03 9.34 22.11
N MET A 475 -7.02 8.02 22.22
CA MET A 475 -6.00 7.13 21.69
C MET A 475 -6.55 6.28 20.56
N TYR A 476 -5.74 6.03 19.51
CA TYR A 476 -6.14 5.24 18.36
C TYR A 476 -4.97 4.45 17.75
N PRO A 477 -5.23 3.27 17.14
CA PRO A 477 -4.20 2.43 16.55
C PRO A 477 -3.69 3.03 15.24
N TYR A 478 -2.40 2.90 14.93
CA TYR A 478 -1.86 3.36 13.65
C TYR A 478 -2.31 2.49 12.44
N LYS A 479 -2.81 1.28 12.69
CA LYS A 479 -3.37 0.39 11.67
C LYS A 479 -4.63 -0.30 12.18
N SER A 480 -5.72 -0.19 11.43
CA SER A 480 -6.98 -0.84 11.77
C SER A 480 -7.81 -1.14 10.52
N ARG A 481 -8.79 -2.04 10.64
CA ARG A 481 -9.81 -2.31 9.62
C ARG A 481 -11.04 -1.40 9.73
N SER A 482 -11.21 -0.79 10.88
CA SER A 482 -12.30 0.14 11.16
C SER A 482 -11.86 1.15 12.22
N ASN A 483 -12.60 2.23 12.35
CA ASN A 483 -12.33 3.25 13.35
C ASN A 483 -12.37 2.66 14.76
N LYS A 484 -11.35 2.99 15.55
CA LYS A 484 -11.21 2.63 16.97
C LYS A 484 -10.57 3.79 17.71
N PHE A 485 -11.40 4.63 18.26
CA PHE A 485 -10.99 5.78 19.07
C PHE A 485 -11.44 5.54 20.50
N ALA A 486 -10.52 5.59 21.45
CA ALA A 486 -10.77 5.32 22.87
C ALA A 486 -10.42 6.53 23.73
N ILE A 487 -11.27 6.87 24.70
CA ILE A 487 -10.97 7.90 25.70
C ILE A 487 -10.08 7.30 26.77
N ASP A 488 -8.96 7.96 27.05
CA ASP A 488 -8.07 7.67 28.19
C ASP A 488 -8.17 8.77 29.24
N ILE A 489 -8.42 8.33 30.47
CA ILE A 489 -8.42 9.15 31.69
C ILE A 489 -7.48 8.61 32.77
N ASP A 490 -6.83 7.48 32.46
CA ASP A 490 -6.02 6.68 33.42
C ASP A 490 -4.50 6.89 33.22
N ASN A 491 -4.12 7.96 32.57
CA ASN A 491 -2.72 8.31 32.27
C ASN A 491 -1.98 7.16 31.59
N THR A 492 -2.60 6.55 30.59
CA THR A 492 -2.04 5.41 29.88
C THR A 492 -1.00 5.84 28.83
N TYR A 493 0.10 5.11 28.80
CA TYR A 493 1.20 5.31 27.84
C TYR A 493 1.09 4.30 26.70
N GLY A 494 1.09 4.79 25.47
CA GLY A 494 0.97 3.97 24.27
C GLY A 494 2.31 3.65 23.62
N SER A 495 2.42 2.49 22.99
CA SER A 495 3.56 2.15 22.11
C SER A 495 3.62 3.05 20.87
N ALA A 496 4.74 3.00 20.15
CA ALA A 496 4.90 3.71 18.87
C ALA A 496 3.82 3.39 17.82
N ASP A 497 3.10 2.30 18.02
CA ASP A 497 1.98 1.86 17.17
C ASP A 497 0.65 2.55 17.49
N ILE A 498 0.66 3.49 18.43
CA ILE A 498 -0.50 4.24 18.88
C ILE A 498 -0.24 5.71 18.68
N TYR A 499 -1.24 6.39 18.12
CA TYR A 499 -1.33 7.84 18.14
C TYR A 499 -2.38 8.28 19.14
N SER A 500 -2.20 9.49 19.64
CA SER A 500 -3.13 10.12 20.56
C SER A 500 -3.35 11.57 20.17
N PHE A 501 -4.46 12.14 20.59
CA PHE A 501 -4.68 13.57 20.52
C PHE A 501 -5.47 14.07 21.75
N TYR A 502 -5.24 15.31 22.08
CA TYR A 502 -6.00 16.02 23.11
C TYR A 502 -6.61 17.30 22.53
N ILE A 503 -7.70 17.77 23.15
CA ILE A 503 -8.37 19.00 22.75
C ILE A 503 -7.53 20.18 23.25
N LYS A 504 -7.21 21.13 22.36
CA LYS A 504 -6.50 22.34 22.69
C LYS A 504 -7.28 23.19 23.69
N ASP A 505 -6.59 23.93 24.54
CA ASP A 505 -7.21 24.69 25.64
C ASP A 505 -8.31 25.63 25.17
N GLU A 506 -8.11 26.27 24.02
CA GLU A 506 -9.06 27.20 23.40
C GLU A 506 -10.40 26.56 23.01
N TYR A 507 -10.40 25.23 22.75
CA TYR A 507 -11.60 24.49 22.32
C TYR A 507 -12.21 23.59 23.41
N LYS A 508 -11.62 23.53 24.64
CA LYS A 508 -12.11 22.67 25.72
C LYS A 508 -13.53 23.00 26.20
N ASN A 509 -13.95 24.25 26.07
CA ASN A 509 -15.28 24.68 26.40
C ASN A 509 -16.30 24.47 25.24
N GLU A 510 -15.79 24.20 24.05
CA GLU A 510 -16.60 24.08 22.85
C GLU A 510 -16.83 22.63 22.46
N PHE A 511 -15.81 21.77 22.59
CA PHE A 511 -15.87 20.36 22.24
C PHE A 511 -15.54 19.47 23.43
N SER A 512 -16.24 18.33 23.51
CA SER A 512 -15.96 17.27 24.50
C SER A 512 -15.31 16.06 23.87
N TYR A 513 -14.54 15.31 24.65
CA TYR A 513 -13.95 14.05 24.23
C TYR A 513 -15.02 13.00 23.91
N GLU A 514 -16.14 13.04 24.63
CA GLU A 514 -17.28 12.15 24.45
C GLU A 514 -17.95 12.38 23.09
N TYR A 515 -18.17 13.64 22.72
CA TYR A 515 -18.67 13.98 21.38
C TYR A 515 -17.72 13.49 20.28
N LEU A 516 -16.42 13.81 20.40
CA LEU A 516 -15.43 13.43 19.39
C LEU A 516 -15.32 11.91 19.23
N VAL A 517 -15.32 11.14 20.33
CA VAL A 517 -15.21 9.69 20.25
C VAL A 517 -16.47 9.05 19.67
N GLY A 518 -17.64 9.60 19.95
CA GLY A 518 -18.91 9.18 19.36
C GLY A 518 -18.93 9.41 17.85
N LEU A 519 -18.57 10.62 17.45
CA LEU A 519 -18.48 11.00 16.05
C LEU A 519 -17.51 10.12 15.28
N LEU A 520 -16.26 10.03 15.75
CA LEU A 520 -15.17 9.31 15.07
C LEU A 520 -15.39 7.80 15.00
N ASN A 521 -16.08 7.18 15.95
CA ASN A 521 -16.42 5.75 15.95
C ASN A 521 -17.68 5.39 15.18
N SER A 522 -18.47 6.39 14.71
CA SER A 522 -19.69 6.16 13.95
C SER A 522 -19.43 5.45 12.62
N LYS A 523 -20.44 4.78 12.08
CA LYS A 523 -20.36 4.13 10.76
C LYS A 523 -20.14 5.17 9.65
N THR A 524 -20.73 6.33 9.78
CA THR A 524 -20.58 7.46 8.86
C THR A 524 -19.11 7.94 8.80
N TYR A 525 -18.45 8.15 9.95
CA TYR A 525 -17.06 8.57 9.99
C TYR A 525 -16.08 7.46 9.66
N ASP A 526 -16.40 6.19 9.92
CA ASP A 526 -15.62 5.04 9.43
C ASP A 526 -15.63 4.98 7.89
N LYS A 527 -16.81 5.18 7.27
CA LYS A 527 -16.92 5.29 5.81
C LYS A 527 -16.17 6.51 5.29
N TYR A 528 -16.33 7.68 5.92
CA TYR A 528 -15.62 8.90 5.53
C TYR A 528 -14.10 8.72 5.58
N PHE A 529 -13.57 8.17 6.67
CA PHE A 529 -12.14 7.90 6.77
C PHE A 529 -11.65 6.92 5.70
N LYS A 530 -12.38 5.86 5.39
CA LYS A 530 -12.01 4.87 4.35
C LYS A 530 -11.93 5.46 2.96
N ILE A 531 -12.69 6.53 2.67
CA ILE A 531 -12.62 7.25 1.40
C ILE A 531 -11.27 7.98 1.25
N ILE A 532 -10.79 8.64 2.32
CA ILE A 532 -9.55 9.45 2.29
C ILE A 532 -8.33 8.71 2.80
N GLY A 533 -8.51 7.60 3.50
CA GLY A 533 -7.46 6.79 4.12
C GLY A 533 -6.66 6.00 3.08
N LYS A 534 -5.43 5.66 3.45
CA LYS A 534 -4.59 4.79 2.63
C LYS A 534 -4.83 3.33 3.00
N GLU A 535 -5.37 2.56 2.07
CA GLU A 535 -5.49 1.12 2.23
C GLU A 535 -4.14 0.42 2.07
N MET A 536 -3.77 -0.40 3.06
CA MET A 536 -2.50 -1.13 3.13
C MET A 536 -2.61 -2.57 2.63
N GLY A 537 -3.80 -2.96 2.17
CA GLY A 537 -4.17 -4.33 1.80
C GLY A 537 -5.01 -5.05 2.87
N LYS A 538 -5.79 -6.05 2.46
CA LYS A 538 -6.70 -6.84 3.31
C LYS A 538 -7.67 -5.98 4.14
N LYS A 539 -8.13 -4.87 3.58
CA LYS A 539 -9.01 -3.88 4.22
C LYS A 539 -8.42 -3.27 5.51
N VAL A 540 -7.08 -3.24 5.64
CA VAL A 540 -6.38 -2.53 6.71
C VAL A 540 -6.00 -1.15 6.20
N PHE A 541 -6.30 -0.12 6.98
CA PHE A 541 -5.97 1.28 6.69
C PHE A 541 -4.88 1.77 7.64
N ASP A 542 -4.07 2.73 7.17
CA ASP A 542 -3.16 3.46 8.05
C ASP A 542 -3.86 4.71 8.62
N TYR A 543 -3.74 4.86 9.95
CA TYR A 543 -4.36 5.93 10.73
C TYR A 543 -3.32 6.98 11.14
N TYR A 544 -2.42 7.35 10.21
CA TYR A 544 -1.46 8.39 10.50
C TYR A 544 -2.12 9.75 10.73
N PRO A 545 -1.54 10.61 11.63
CA PRO A 545 -2.11 11.91 11.96
C PRO A 545 -2.37 12.81 10.74
N ASN A 546 -1.50 12.73 9.71
CA ASN A 546 -1.67 13.50 8.48
C ASN A 546 -2.96 13.18 7.69
N LYS A 547 -3.69 12.14 8.07
CA LYS A 547 -5.02 11.79 7.54
C LYS A 547 -6.11 11.97 8.58
N ILE A 548 -5.89 11.45 9.80
CA ILE A 548 -6.88 11.55 10.89
C ILE A 548 -7.14 13.00 11.26
N MET A 549 -6.08 13.79 11.40
CA MET A 549 -6.20 15.20 11.81
C MET A 549 -6.81 16.09 10.71
N LYS A 550 -6.92 15.58 9.47
CA LYS A 550 -7.62 16.22 8.35
C LYS A 550 -9.10 15.85 8.24
N LEU A 551 -9.62 15.03 9.13
CA LEU A 551 -11.05 14.77 9.21
C LEU A 551 -11.78 16.07 9.57
N LYS A 552 -12.84 16.35 8.82
CA LYS A 552 -13.71 17.48 9.12
C LYS A 552 -14.71 17.15 10.19
N ILE A 553 -14.95 18.09 11.09
CA ILE A 553 -15.82 18.00 12.28
C ILE A 553 -16.88 19.09 12.16
N PHE A 554 -18.11 18.78 12.57
CA PHE A 554 -19.20 19.75 12.66
C PHE A 554 -19.65 19.95 14.11
N LYS A 555 -20.35 21.05 14.36
CA LYS A 555 -21.10 21.31 15.60
C LYS A 555 -22.40 21.99 15.21
N ASP A 556 -23.53 21.34 15.52
CA ASP A 556 -24.89 21.83 15.22
C ASP A 556 -25.85 21.53 16.36
N GLU A 557 -27.16 21.68 16.13
CA GLU A 557 -28.21 21.43 17.14
C GLU A 557 -28.23 19.98 17.68
N ASN A 558 -27.64 19.01 16.97
CA ASN A 558 -27.60 17.63 17.44
C ASN A 558 -26.37 17.31 18.33
N TYR A 559 -25.49 18.31 18.57
CA TYR A 559 -24.26 18.13 19.34
C TYR A 559 -24.49 17.53 20.73
N ASP A 560 -25.41 18.15 21.53
CA ASP A 560 -25.67 17.74 22.91
C ASP A 560 -26.27 16.32 22.99
N GLU A 561 -27.12 15.97 22.01
CA GLU A 561 -27.69 14.62 21.93
C GLU A 561 -26.62 13.58 21.56
N ILE A 562 -25.76 13.86 20.59
CA ILE A 562 -24.64 12.98 20.20
C ILE A 562 -23.70 12.82 21.40
N GLU A 563 -23.38 13.88 22.11
CA GLU A 563 -22.52 13.83 23.29
C GLU A 563 -23.15 12.97 24.43
N ALA A 564 -24.42 13.16 24.73
CA ALA A 564 -25.12 12.38 25.76
C ALA A 564 -25.17 10.89 25.43
N LEU A 565 -25.53 10.53 24.19
CA LEU A 565 -25.50 9.15 23.69
C LEU A 565 -24.11 8.56 23.77
N SER A 566 -23.08 9.34 23.42
CA SER A 566 -21.68 8.89 23.48
C SER A 566 -21.21 8.64 24.90
N LYS A 567 -21.59 9.48 25.86
CA LYS A 567 -21.34 9.24 27.30
C LYS A 567 -21.96 7.93 27.76
N GLU A 568 -23.20 7.64 27.32
CA GLU A 568 -23.88 6.36 27.64
C GLU A 568 -23.10 5.16 27.05
N VAL A 569 -22.70 5.22 25.77
CA VAL A 569 -21.92 4.15 25.12
C VAL A 569 -20.58 3.92 25.83
N VAL A 570 -19.87 4.98 26.21
CA VAL A 570 -18.62 4.88 26.97
C VAL A 570 -18.83 4.17 28.30
N SER A 571 -19.89 4.52 29.03
CA SER A 571 -20.27 3.89 30.30
C SER A 571 -20.59 2.41 30.12
N LEU A 572 -21.47 2.07 29.17
CA LEU A 572 -21.83 0.67 28.86
C LEU A 572 -20.62 -0.16 28.39
N SER A 573 -19.72 0.45 27.63
CA SER A 573 -18.49 -0.22 27.19
C SER A 573 -17.56 -0.55 28.35
N ARG A 574 -17.46 0.32 29.36
CA ARG A 574 -16.73 0.03 30.61
C ARG A 574 -17.38 -1.12 31.38
N GLN A 575 -18.70 -1.10 31.54
CA GLN A 575 -19.43 -2.19 32.17
C GLN A 575 -19.20 -3.53 31.46
N LYS A 576 -19.26 -3.53 30.12
CA LYS A 576 -19.01 -4.72 29.31
C LYS A 576 -17.60 -5.29 29.55
N ILE A 577 -16.56 -4.45 29.68
CA ILE A 577 -15.22 -4.92 30.03
C ILE A 577 -15.19 -5.53 31.42
N MET A 578 -15.81 -4.91 32.42
CA MET A 578 -15.88 -5.45 33.78
C MET A 578 -16.52 -6.83 33.78
N VAL A 579 -17.69 -6.98 33.16
CA VAL A 579 -18.38 -8.28 33.03
C VAL A 579 -17.51 -9.31 32.26
N SER A 580 -16.81 -8.88 31.19
CA SER A 580 -15.94 -9.76 30.42
C SER A 580 -14.73 -10.21 31.25
N ASN A 581 -14.14 -9.35 32.06
CA ASN A 581 -13.03 -9.69 32.95
C ASN A 581 -13.50 -10.64 34.05
N GLU A 582 -14.64 -10.38 34.68
CA GLU A 582 -15.24 -11.28 35.67
C GLU A 582 -15.51 -12.66 35.08
N LEU A 583 -16.07 -12.71 33.88
CA LEU A 583 -16.31 -13.96 33.15
C LEU A 583 -15.00 -14.72 32.89
N ASN A 584 -13.94 -14.03 32.43
CA ASN A 584 -12.63 -14.65 32.17
C ASN A 584 -11.96 -15.16 33.45
N THR A 585 -11.99 -14.37 34.53
CA THR A 585 -11.47 -14.79 35.84
C THR A 585 -12.19 -16.03 36.32
N TYR A 586 -13.51 -16.02 36.22
CA TYR A 586 -14.37 -17.12 36.60
C TYR A 586 -14.11 -18.40 35.81
N ILE A 587 -13.93 -18.28 34.48
CA ILE A 587 -13.56 -19.42 33.60
C ILE A 587 -12.17 -19.96 33.98
N ASN A 588 -11.20 -19.10 34.28
CA ASN A 588 -9.86 -19.52 34.68
C ASN A 588 -9.82 -20.21 36.05
N GLU A 589 -10.60 -19.72 37.00
CA GLU A 589 -10.76 -20.37 38.31
C GLU A 589 -11.40 -21.78 38.21
N CYS A 590 -12.37 -21.93 37.27
CA CYS A 590 -12.99 -23.20 36.97
C CYS A 590 -12.06 -24.17 36.25
N ASN A 591 -11.20 -23.69 35.33
CA ASN A 591 -10.22 -24.52 34.60
C ASN A 591 -9.06 -24.98 35.47
N GLY A 592 -8.70 -24.19 36.51
CA GLY A 592 -7.68 -24.58 37.53
C GLY A 592 -8.16 -25.73 38.43
N LYS A 593 -9.44 -26.06 38.43
CA LYS A 593 -10.07 -27.17 39.15
C LYS A 593 -10.57 -28.30 38.25
N THR A 594 -9.73 -28.75 37.29
CA THR A 594 -9.98 -29.89 36.39
C THR A 594 -11.42 -29.97 35.83
N VAL A 595 -11.71 -29.07 34.88
CA VAL A 595 -12.86 -29.22 33.97
C VAL A 595 -12.36 -29.06 32.54
N GLU A 596 -12.13 -30.17 31.85
CA GLU A 596 -11.81 -30.17 30.41
C GLU A 596 -12.97 -29.62 29.59
N LYS A 597 -12.62 -28.66 28.69
CA LYS A 597 -13.32 -28.22 27.48
C LYS A 597 -14.84 -28.34 27.44
N LEU A 598 -15.51 -27.29 27.87
CA LEU A 598 -16.86 -27.00 27.41
C LEU A 598 -16.81 -25.96 26.26
N THR A 599 -16.88 -26.43 25.04
CA THR A 599 -17.07 -25.61 23.84
C THR A 599 -18.54 -25.15 23.72
N ILE A 600 -18.76 -23.93 23.26
CA ILE A 600 -20.07 -23.25 23.09
C ILE A 600 -21.02 -23.98 22.13
N SER A 601 -20.59 -25.02 21.43
CA SER A 601 -21.39 -25.81 20.50
C SER A 601 -22.34 -26.83 21.14
N THR A 602 -22.40 -26.94 22.48
CA THR A 602 -23.18 -27.98 23.20
C THR A 602 -24.42 -27.44 23.95
N VAL A 603 -24.98 -26.29 23.55
CA VAL A 603 -26.24 -25.79 24.15
C VAL A 603 -27.49 -26.33 23.43
N GLN A 604 -27.33 -27.09 22.36
CA GLN A 604 -28.44 -27.79 21.71
C GLN A 604 -28.08 -29.26 21.52
N GLY A 605 -28.55 -30.11 22.39
CA GLY A 605 -28.59 -31.56 22.18
C GLY A 605 -27.78 -32.40 23.17
N GLU A 606 -28.51 -33.12 23.98
CA GLU A 606 -28.19 -34.39 24.68
C GLU A 606 -26.92 -34.44 25.55
N PHE A 607 -27.10 -34.14 26.82
CA PHE A 607 -26.23 -34.57 27.92
C PHE A 607 -26.27 -36.11 28.03
N LYS A 608 -25.24 -36.78 27.52
CA LYS A 608 -24.93 -38.17 27.92
C LYS A 608 -23.83 -38.19 28.98
N ASN A 609 -24.25 -38.52 30.17
CA ASN A 609 -23.56 -39.19 31.29
C ASN A 609 -22.07 -39.50 31.12
N ASN A 610 -21.19 -38.62 31.60
CA ASN A 610 -19.86 -38.97 32.13
C ASN A 610 -19.34 -37.86 33.05
N PHE A 611 -20.17 -37.42 34.00
CA PHE A 611 -19.76 -36.60 35.15
C PHE A 611 -20.18 -37.34 36.42
N LEU A 612 -19.44 -38.39 36.74
CA LEU A 612 -19.53 -39.07 38.05
C LEU A 612 -18.26 -38.73 38.84
N GLU A 613 -18.49 -38.26 40.08
CA GLU A 613 -17.55 -38.09 41.14
C GLU A 613 -16.72 -36.81 41.17
N ILE A 614 -17.36 -35.64 41.36
CA ILE A 614 -16.80 -34.54 42.11
C ILE A 614 -17.87 -34.06 43.09
N ASN A 615 -17.53 -34.05 44.39
CA ASN A 615 -18.36 -33.56 45.48
C ASN A 615 -19.07 -32.23 45.16
N GLY A 616 -20.38 -32.28 45.04
CA GLY A 616 -21.22 -31.09 45.00
C GLY A 616 -21.91 -30.76 43.69
N TYR A 617 -22.93 -31.53 43.30
CA TYR A 617 -23.85 -31.18 42.21
C TYR A 617 -24.39 -29.73 42.35
N GLU A 618 -24.55 -29.24 43.55
CA GLU A 618 -24.97 -27.84 43.79
C GLU A 618 -23.93 -26.81 43.40
N ASN A 619 -22.62 -27.11 43.47
CA ASN A 619 -21.57 -26.18 43.08
C ASN A 619 -21.42 -26.10 41.55
N VAL A 620 -21.62 -27.21 40.82
CA VAL A 620 -21.55 -27.23 39.35
C VAL A 620 -22.74 -26.47 38.74
N ALA A 621 -23.96 -26.63 39.30
CA ALA A 621 -25.11 -25.89 38.86
C ALA A 621 -24.95 -24.36 39.11
N LYS A 622 -24.50 -23.95 40.30
CA LYS A 622 -24.18 -22.56 40.61
C LYS A 622 -23.10 -21.97 39.73
N ILE A 623 -22.10 -22.75 39.37
CA ILE A 623 -21.02 -22.37 38.43
C ILE A 623 -21.58 -22.14 37.04
N GLN A 624 -22.43 -23.00 36.52
CA GLN A 624 -23.07 -22.83 35.22
C GLN A 624 -24.03 -21.64 35.21
N ASP A 625 -24.82 -21.45 36.25
CA ASP A 625 -25.77 -20.35 36.37
C ASP A 625 -25.04 -19.00 36.38
N LYS A 626 -23.95 -18.84 37.12
CA LYS A 626 -23.17 -17.59 37.15
C LYS A 626 -22.55 -17.30 35.79
N LYS A 627 -21.98 -18.31 35.09
CA LYS A 627 -21.43 -18.17 33.74
C LYS A 627 -22.53 -17.75 32.73
N ILE A 628 -23.68 -18.38 32.80
CA ILE A 628 -24.83 -18.06 31.93
C ILE A 628 -25.34 -16.64 32.22
N SER A 629 -25.41 -16.23 33.50
CA SER A 629 -25.81 -14.87 33.88
C SER A 629 -24.85 -13.81 33.31
N LEU A 630 -23.54 -13.98 33.50
CA LEU A 630 -22.50 -13.07 32.95
C LEU A 630 -22.53 -13.01 31.41
N LEU A 631 -22.76 -14.14 30.76
CA LEU A 631 -22.90 -14.16 29.28
C LEU A 631 -24.17 -13.41 28.84
N LYS A 632 -25.31 -13.60 29.53
CA LYS A 632 -26.54 -12.88 29.22
C LYS A 632 -26.38 -11.36 29.44
N GLU A 633 -25.71 -10.97 30.51
CA GLU A 633 -25.45 -9.56 30.81
C GLU A 633 -24.50 -8.95 29.74
N LYS A 634 -23.42 -9.63 29.40
CA LYS A 634 -22.54 -9.20 28.32
C LYS A 634 -23.28 -9.02 26.99
N ASN A 635 -24.09 -9.99 26.58
CA ASN A 635 -24.89 -9.93 25.36
C ASN A 635 -25.92 -8.80 25.39
N TYR A 636 -26.53 -8.54 26.54
CA TYR A 636 -27.44 -7.41 26.72
C TYR A 636 -26.70 -6.08 26.52
N LEU A 637 -25.53 -5.91 27.14
CA LEU A 637 -24.73 -4.71 27.00
C LEU A 637 -24.27 -4.51 25.54
N GLU A 638 -23.88 -5.56 24.83
CA GLU A 638 -23.51 -5.49 23.40
C GLU A 638 -24.68 -4.99 22.54
N LYS A 639 -25.87 -5.57 22.71
CA LYS A 639 -27.05 -5.13 21.97
C LYS A 639 -27.44 -3.68 22.28
N LYS A 640 -27.32 -3.27 23.55
CA LYS A 640 -27.60 -1.88 23.97
C LYS A 640 -26.59 -0.90 23.38
N ILE A 641 -25.29 -1.25 23.37
CA ILE A 641 -24.25 -0.46 22.72
C ILE A 641 -24.54 -0.31 21.23
N ASP A 642 -24.80 -1.41 20.51
CA ASP A 642 -25.12 -1.37 19.09
C ASP A 642 -26.35 -0.51 18.77
N PHE A 643 -27.37 -0.56 19.61
CA PHE A 643 -28.57 0.28 19.47
C PHE A 643 -28.26 1.77 19.61
N ILE A 644 -27.43 2.15 20.59
CA ILE A 644 -27.06 3.56 20.81
C ILE A 644 -26.07 4.01 19.70
N GLU A 645 -25.13 3.19 19.27
CA GLU A 645 -24.25 3.49 18.12
C GLU A 645 -25.06 3.80 16.85
N ASN A 646 -26.14 3.05 16.61
CA ASN A 646 -27.02 3.33 15.48
C ASN A 646 -27.75 4.68 15.64
N LYS A 647 -28.21 5.02 16.83
CA LYS A 647 -28.82 6.34 17.11
C LYS A 647 -27.83 7.48 16.88
N ILE A 648 -26.59 7.34 17.35
CA ILE A 648 -25.51 8.32 17.09
C ILE A 648 -25.33 8.50 15.58
N ASP A 649 -25.23 7.40 14.84
CA ASP A 649 -25.03 7.44 13.38
C ASP A 649 -26.21 8.08 12.64
N GLU A 650 -27.44 7.83 13.09
CA GLU A 650 -28.67 8.49 12.57
C GLU A 650 -28.62 10.00 12.79
N ARG A 651 -28.24 10.47 13.99
CA ARG A 651 -28.09 11.91 14.26
C ARG A 651 -27.02 12.56 13.40
N ILE A 652 -25.86 11.89 13.25
CA ILE A 652 -24.78 12.35 12.37
C ILE A 652 -25.25 12.45 10.92
N LYS A 653 -25.96 11.45 10.41
CA LYS A 653 -26.51 11.49 9.05
C LYS A 653 -27.51 12.63 8.86
N LYS A 654 -28.38 12.87 9.85
CA LYS A 654 -29.31 13.99 9.83
C LYS A 654 -28.57 15.33 9.76
N SER A 655 -27.56 15.53 10.60
CA SER A 655 -26.71 16.73 10.59
C SER A 655 -26.02 16.96 9.24
N LEU A 656 -25.57 15.90 8.61
CA LEU A 656 -24.81 15.95 7.34
C LEU A 656 -25.69 15.87 6.08
N ASN A 657 -27.01 15.75 6.21
CA ASN A 657 -27.96 15.55 5.11
C ASN A 657 -27.61 14.33 4.23
N LEU A 658 -27.26 13.20 4.88
CA LEU A 658 -26.81 11.95 4.25
C LEU A 658 -27.96 10.93 4.13
#